data_b6034989d4309d28f783b7e34978c839
#
_entry.id   b6034989d4309d28f783b7e34978c839
#
_cell.length_a   1.000
_cell.length_b   1.000
_cell.length_c   1.000
_cell.angle_alpha   90.00
_cell.angle_beta   90.00
_cell.angle_gamma   90.00
#
_symmetry.space_group_name_H-M   'P 1'
#
loop_
_entity.id
_entity.type
_entity.pdbx_description
1 polymer ?
#
loop_
_entity_poly.entity_id
_entity_poly.type
_entity_poly.pdbx_seq_one_letter_code
_entity_poly.pdbx_strand_id
1 'polypeptide(L)'
;MASIENTSPVFDRSLSNNFITVTAGDAAALHRNKTGGFDADCNAIAIFSDLAQYREDCVLNAPGVAIGSANADFAAAGQMDVIRYGTSQAAPLVTGVGALVQQAFPYLGGKQIGDVLLSTANNQIVATDGFFINVQEDPGEGDNKSELKINIFVPPGGAALDIEKAFEKAYAENEDLFWGFYGIKLSDDKTNGKKKLHSELDANVEIDVFENVPVEALFGQGIVDAGKAVGGLGAINVRRLSAGDISDAYTVRGKAEKQALYSVDTQGYDSVWSNDIKEIRAGYIAADPLGSGKAADSTEADSDVKDLHDRWLYYKTNWLDKAPEDVKDDNRYMVDRYITDFNKQIADTGLVGLHAGLIKQGEGILNLTGSNTYQGSSVAVQGTLQIDGSVAGDAYSTGSGTITGKGTVNGSLYNDGRVQAGSYGSIENMQVRGGFNGSGTILLNTDGKKYNCLNVDGDAHIDRMEVKAANSAAPGVSGVFITANSIVSGSSTEQEFSGMLDAQIVVDNKDGKLTTFVSNNTGGNSATFAALNNMYFSLDSDRQKQMYRLYALDKTNAAAAFSQIENGMLLDLAHDAMKNGSVMRAVYEQPALARQDGLWMLNNKRWGRIGGINGHGYNLTIGKDFLFDEHGYYGLLFDYGSNTVSGAAGSGEYDSYSLGLYAGNKNKPGSITGFVSYGLQANKGTAYLPVLGQTAESGYDSKTLGIGVEYAYDLDYGKPEELWHVSPYARLNFTHYRQKAFREHGAGVFDRSFGSYSDNYAEGELGLSFDRSEGTGGYGIRLGYKRILAGERQLMEVCFAEDECGALLPVRSWGEGRNHFVAAAYVRHDFSRKWSAGGSLSGDWSNGGREIGARLDLAYHF
;
A
#
# COMPACT_ATOMS: atom_id res chain seq x y z
N MET A 1 0.17 46.93 -28.21
CA MET A 1 -1.02 46.46 -27.50
C MET A 1 -1.23 47.44 -26.38
N ALA A 2 -2.35 48.05 -26.38
CA ALA A 2 -2.71 48.80 -25.20
C ALA A 2 -2.48 47.83 -24.05
N SER A 3 -1.70 48.20 -23.06
CA SER A 3 -1.64 47.52 -21.81
C SER A 3 -3.06 47.16 -21.44
N ILE A 4 -3.26 46.05 -20.74
CA ILE A 4 -4.56 45.63 -20.23
C ILE A 4 -5.23 46.75 -19.41
N GLU A 5 -4.60 47.88 -19.31
CA GLU A 5 -4.98 49.15 -18.70
C GLU A 5 -6.33 49.68 -19.09
N ASN A 6 -6.73 49.49 -20.34
CA ASN A 6 -7.92 50.19 -20.85
C ASN A 6 -9.23 49.45 -20.61
N THR A 7 -9.24 48.26 -20.04
CA THR A 7 -10.48 47.50 -19.93
C THR A 7 -11.02 47.32 -18.51
N SER A 8 -10.24 47.60 -17.48
CA SER A 8 -10.77 47.71 -16.12
C SER A 8 -9.82 48.49 -15.23
N PRO A 9 -10.24 49.58 -14.68
CA PRO A 9 -9.47 50.37 -13.74
C PRO A 9 -9.24 49.64 -12.40
N VAL A 10 -9.80 48.51 -12.22
CA VAL A 10 -9.68 47.73 -10.99
C VAL A 10 -9.22 46.32 -11.36
N PHE A 11 -8.03 45.97 -10.93
CA PHE A 11 -7.60 44.57 -10.91
C PHE A 11 -8.49 43.81 -9.95
N ASP A 12 -9.56 43.23 -10.46
CA ASP A 12 -10.32 42.26 -9.69
C ASP A 12 -9.37 41.08 -9.41
N ARG A 13 -9.00 40.90 -8.16
CA ARG A 13 -8.17 39.76 -7.72
C ARG A 13 -8.77 38.41 -8.12
N SER A 14 -10.08 38.34 -8.29
CA SER A 14 -10.72 37.15 -8.80
C SER A 14 -10.25 36.77 -10.21
N LEU A 15 -9.97 37.77 -11.01
CA LEU A 15 -9.41 37.60 -12.36
C LEU A 15 -7.93 37.23 -12.30
N SER A 16 -7.12 37.96 -11.52
CA SER A 16 -5.67 37.68 -11.41
C SER A 16 -5.34 36.31 -10.82
N ASN A 17 -6.24 35.73 -10.05
CA ASN A 17 -6.11 34.39 -9.51
C ASN A 17 -6.43 33.27 -10.51
N ASN A 18 -7.15 33.60 -11.59
CA ASN A 18 -7.62 32.61 -12.57
C ASN A 18 -6.91 32.72 -13.94
N PHE A 19 -6.11 33.73 -14.16
CA PHE A 19 -5.40 33.95 -15.40
C PHE A 19 -3.90 34.12 -15.16
N ILE A 20 -3.11 33.61 -16.10
CA ILE A 20 -1.70 33.89 -16.23
C ILE A 20 -1.53 34.69 -17.51
N THR A 21 -0.99 35.91 -17.40
CA THR A 21 -0.56 36.71 -18.56
C THR A 21 0.86 36.32 -18.94
N VAL A 22 1.17 36.27 -20.23
CA VAL A 22 2.49 35.86 -20.69
C VAL A 22 3.12 36.98 -21.51
N THR A 23 4.29 37.41 -21.09
CA THR A 23 5.16 38.30 -21.84
C THR A 23 6.14 37.51 -22.71
N ALA A 24 6.63 38.14 -23.81
CA ALA A 24 7.60 37.51 -24.68
C ALA A 24 9.01 37.86 -24.27
N GLY A 25 9.88 36.87 -24.16
CA GLY A 25 11.32 37.03 -23.97
C GLY A 25 12.11 36.61 -25.21
N ASP A 26 13.33 37.10 -25.31
CA ASP A 26 14.31 36.61 -26.27
C ASP A 26 15.21 35.55 -25.59
N ALA A 27 15.05 34.28 -25.97
CA ALA A 27 15.87 33.22 -25.42
C ALA A 27 17.36 33.33 -25.77
N ALA A 28 17.69 34.01 -26.88
CA ALA A 28 19.08 34.22 -27.28
C ALA A 28 19.81 35.24 -26.39
N ALA A 29 19.05 36.14 -25.76
CA ALA A 29 19.56 37.16 -24.85
C ALA A 29 19.56 36.73 -23.36
N LEU A 30 19.26 35.46 -23.08
CA LEU A 30 19.20 34.90 -21.76
C LEU A 30 20.25 33.80 -21.58
N HIS A 31 21.26 34.03 -20.76
CA HIS A 31 22.38 33.14 -20.55
C HIS A 31 22.33 32.55 -19.14
N ARG A 32 22.19 31.22 -19.04
CA ARG A 32 22.21 30.54 -17.71
C ARG A 32 23.53 30.80 -16.99
N ASN A 33 23.46 31.34 -15.79
CA ASN A 33 24.63 31.59 -14.95
C ASN A 33 24.90 30.45 -13.96
N LYS A 34 26.03 30.57 -13.23
CA LYS A 34 26.46 29.52 -12.29
C LYS A 34 25.54 29.36 -11.06
N THR A 35 24.72 30.32 -10.74
CA THR A 35 23.79 30.29 -9.61
C THR A 35 22.44 29.72 -10.00
N GLY A 36 22.25 29.33 -11.26
CA GLY A 36 20.99 28.81 -11.79
C GLY A 36 20.00 29.89 -12.25
N GLY A 37 20.36 31.16 -12.13
CA GLY A 37 19.64 32.30 -12.71
C GLY A 37 20.04 32.59 -14.15
N PHE A 38 19.77 33.82 -14.60
CA PHE A 38 20.11 34.28 -15.94
C PHE A 38 20.91 35.57 -15.89
N ASP A 39 21.98 35.60 -16.63
CA ASP A 39 22.62 36.84 -17.12
C ASP A 39 21.87 37.24 -18.38
N ALA A 40 21.27 38.43 -18.35
CA ALA A 40 20.35 38.91 -19.38
C ALA A 40 20.87 40.14 -20.10
N ASP A 41 20.93 40.08 -21.43
CA ASP A 41 21.27 41.24 -22.27
C ASP A 41 20.14 42.26 -22.31
N CYS A 42 20.36 43.44 -22.77
CA CYS A 42 19.39 44.55 -22.72
C CYS A 42 18.06 44.23 -23.44
N ASN A 43 18.06 43.31 -24.41
CA ASN A 43 16.90 42.85 -25.16
C ASN A 43 16.30 41.54 -24.68
N ALA A 44 16.62 41.08 -23.46
CA ALA A 44 16.09 39.85 -22.92
C ALA A 44 14.55 39.85 -22.82
N ILE A 45 13.92 41.01 -22.66
CA ILE A 45 12.52 41.20 -23.01
C ILE A 45 12.43 41.47 -24.50
N ALA A 46 11.56 40.78 -25.21
CA ALA A 46 11.34 41.05 -26.62
C ALA A 46 10.93 42.53 -26.79
N ILE A 47 11.60 43.27 -27.67
CA ILE A 47 11.43 44.72 -27.82
C ILE A 47 9.97 45.13 -28.13
N PHE A 48 9.15 44.23 -28.64
CA PHE A 48 7.72 44.40 -28.94
C PHE A 48 6.79 43.92 -27.85
N SER A 49 7.30 43.32 -26.74
CA SER A 49 6.48 42.75 -25.73
C SER A 49 5.91 43.82 -24.80
N ASP A 50 4.66 43.62 -24.39
CA ASP A 50 4.15 44.32 -23.21
C ASP A 50 4.93 43.87 -21.97
N LEU A 51 4.92 44.72 -20.95
CA LEU A 51 5.58 44.50 -19.67
C LEU A 51 4.62 43.97 -18.62
N ALA A 52 5.16 43.44 -17.53
CA ALA A 52 4.38 42.93 -16.43
C ALA A 52 3.78 44.02 -15.52
N GLN A 53 4.13 45.28 -15.72
CA GLN A 53 3.68 46.43 -14.94
C GLN A 53 2.19 46.32 -14.57
N TYR A 54 1.85 46.65 -13.34
CA TYR A 54 0.51 46.54 -12.73
C TYR A 54 -0.06 45.14 -12.58
N ARG A 55 0.65 44.09 -13.08
CA ARG A 55 0.21 42.67 -13.04
C ARG A 55 1.28 41.70 -12.63
N GLU A 56 2.30 42.14 -11.97
CA GLU A 56 3.51 41.38 -11.63
C GLU A 56 3.19 40.03 -10.96
N ASP A 57 2.13 39.96 -10.15
CA ASP A 57 1.75 38.74 -9.41
C ASP A 57 1.14 37.65 -10.29
N CYS A 58 0.75 37.93 -11.54
CA CYS A 58 0.11 36.94 -12.42
C CYS A 58 0.74 36.87 -13.82
N VAL A 59 1.93 37.41 -13.99
CA VAL A 59 2.65 37.41 -15.27
C VAL A 59 3.80 36.44 -15.23
N LEU A 60 4.00 35.71 -16.33
CA LEU A 60 5.18 34.91 -16.63
C LEU A 60 5.83 35.36 -17.92
N ASN A 61 7.15 35.25 -17.99
CA ASN A 61 7.87 35.44 -19.23
C ASN A 61 8.22 34.09 -19.85
N ALA A 62 8.09 34.00 -21.17
CA ALA A 62 8.48 32.80 -21.92
C ALA A 62 9.05 33.20 -23.30
N PRO A 63 9.83 32.35 -23.96
CA PRO A 63 10.37 32.64 -25.27
C PRO A 63 9.28 33.02 -26.28
N GLY A 64 9.46 34.15 -26.95
CA GLY A 64 8.53 34.68 -27.95
C GLY A 64 9.22 35.25 -29.18
N VAL A 65 10.56 35.20 -29.23
CA VAL A 65 11.39 35.68 -30.35
C VAL A 65 11.90 34.50 -31.14
N ALA A 66 11.77 34.50 -32.45
CA ALA A 66 12.26 33.49 -33.38
C ALA A 66 11.79 32.03 -33.05
N ILE A 67 10.54 31.89 -32.67
CA ILE A 67 9.98 30.60 -32.31
C ILE A 67 9.60 29.79 -33.55
N GLY A 68 10.17 28.58 -33.66
CA GLY A 68 9.82 27.60 -34.66
C GLY A 68 8.42 27.04 -34.39
N SER A 69 7.55 27.09 -35.38
CA SER A 69 6.19 26.57 -35.30
C SER A 69 5.80 25.78 -36.52
N ALA A 70 4.87 24.86 -36.39
CA ALA A 70 4.32 24.12 -37.51
C ALA A 70 3.62 25.07 -38.48
N ASN A 71 3.84 24.84 -39.77
CA ASN A 71 3.22 25.67 -40.82
C ASN A 71 1.86 25.09 -41.20
N ALA A 72 0.81 25.86 -41.00
CA ALA A 72 -0.56 25.45 -41.36
C ALA A 72 -0.73 25.32 -42.90
N ASP A 73 0.05 26.04 -43.69
CA ASP A 73 -0.01 26.02 -45.16
C ASP A 73 1.07 25.14 -45.79
N PHE A 74 1.53 24.11 -45.14
CA PHE A 74 2.59 23.20 -45.58
C PHE A 74 2.40 22.76 -47.04
N ALA A 75 1.16 22.41 -47.43
CA ALA A 75 0.83 21.93 -48.78
C ALA A 75 1.05 23.01 -49.85
N ALA A 76 0.91 24.29 -49.50
CA ALA A 76 1.11 25.42 -50.43
C ALA A 76 2.54 25.95 -50.44
N ALA A 77 3.22 25.93 -49.27
CA ALA A 77 4.53 26.54 -49.11
C ALA A 77 5.71 25.58 -49.22
N GLY A 78 5.47 24.27 -49.11
CA GLY A 78 6.53 23.25 -49.16
C GLY A 78 7.50 23.27 -47.96
N GLN A 79 7.22 24.08 -46.93
CA GLN A 79 8.00 24.20 -45.71
C GLN A 79 7.20 23.67 -44.52
N MET A 80 7.82 22.77 -43.73
CA MET A 80 7.20 22.21 -42.54
C MET A 80 7.15 23.19 -41.36
N ASP A 81 8.13 24.09 -41.28
CA ASP A 81 8.29 25.02 -40.15
C ASP A 81 8.26 26.48 -40.58
N VAL A 82 7.72 27.30 -39.72
CA VAL A 82 7.78 28.76 -39.87
C VAL A 82 8.32 29.35 -38.57
N ILE A 83 9.08 30.47 -38.71
CA ILE A 83 9.54 31.26 -37.56
C ILE A 83 8.48 32.30 -37.26
N ARG A 84 8.12 32.46 -35.98
CA ARG A 84 7.14 33.40 -35.49
C ARG A 84 7.70 34.21 -34.33
N TYR A 85 7.14 35.41 -34.16
CA TYR A 85 7.47 36.37 -33.12
C TYR A 85 6.18 36.80 -32.43
N GLY A 86 6.18 36.94 -31.11
CA GLY A 86 5.03 37.45 -30.35
C GLY A 86 4.79 36.77 -29.03
N THR A 87 4.02 37.45 -28.19
CA THR A 87 3.45 36.89 -26.99
C THR A 87 2.53 35.70 -27.27
N SER A 88 1.94 35.65 -28.48
CA SER A 88 1.14 34.53 -28.98
C SER A 88 1.94 33.23 -29.13
N GLN A 89 3.26 33.29 -29.26
CA GLN A 89 4.17 32.13 -29.29
C GLN A 89 4.67 31.78 -27.90
N ALA A 90 4.76 32.74 -26.98
CA ALA A 90 5.18 32.54 -25.61
C ALA A 90 4.08 31.83 -24.79
N ALA A 91 2.80 32.22 -24.97
CA ALA A 91 1.69 31.68 -24.20
C ALA A 91 1.51 30.16 -24.31
N PRO A 92 1.56 29.51 -25.51
CA PRO A 92 1.46 28.04 -25.61
C PRO A 92 2.63 27.30 -24.97
N LEU A 93 3.81 27.89 -24.84
CA LEU A 93 4.93 27.29 -24.11
C LEU A 93 4.60 27.18 -22.61
N VAL A 94 4.05 28.24 -22.02
CA VAL A 94 3.57 28.24 -20.64
C VAL A 94 2.45 27.22 -20.47
N THR A 95 1.51 27.13 -21.42
CA THR A 95 0.45 26.10 -21.41
C THR A 95 1.01 24.70 -21.46
N GLY A 96 2.04 24.44 -22.27
CA GLY A 96 2.74 23.17 -22.33
C GLY A 96 3.39 22.79 -21.02
N VAL A 97 4.01 23.73 -20.31
CA VAL A 97 4.55 23.49 -18.96
C VAL A 97 3.41 23.19 -17.98
N GLY A 98 2.28 23.90 -18.07
CA GLY A 98 1.09 23.59 -17.27
C GLY A 98 0.57 22.17 -17.47
N ALA A 99 0.60 21.67 -18.71
CA ALA A 99 0.24 20.26 -19.00
C ALA A 99 1.22 19.27 -18.36
N LEU A 100 2.52 19.56 -18.33
CA LEU A 100 3.51 18.75 -17.62
C LEU A 100 3.24 18.73 -16.09
N VAL A 101 2.89 19.88 -15.52
CA VAL A 101 2.48 19.97 -14.09
C VAL A 101 1.23 19.14 -13.83
N GLN A 102 0.22 19.22 -14.70
CA GLN A 102 -1.00 18.40 -14.58
C GLN A 102 -0.71 16.91 -14.69
N GLN A 103 0.24 16.51 -15.52
CA GLN A 103 0.68 15.12 -15.63
C GLN A 103 1.42 14.65 -14.37
N ALA A 104 2.30 15.50 -13.82
CA ALA A 104 3.04 15.19 -12.59
C ALA A 104 2.13 15.14 -11.36
N PHE A 105 1.12 16.01 -11.30
CA PHE A 105 0.21 16.18 -10.17
C PHE A 105 -1.26 16.21 -10.61
N PRO A 106 -1.86 15.05 -10.95
CA PRO A 106 -3.20 14.98 -11.54
C PRO A 106 -4.31 15.55 -10.66
N TYR A 107 -4.07 15.64 -9.36
CA TYR A 107 -5.02 16.14 -8.36
C TYR A 107 -5.06 17.67 -8.24
N LEU A 108 -4.09 18.40 -8.82
CA LEU A 108 -4.08 19.85 -8.75
C LEU A 108 -5.15 20.46 -9.65
N GLY A 109 -5.92 21.39 -9.11
CA GLY A 109 -6.86 22.20 -9.87
C GLY A 109 -6.14 23.29 -10.67
N GLY A 110 -6.85 23.90 -11.65
CA GLY A 110 -6.27 24.92 -12.54
C GLY A 110 -5.60 26.09 -11.82
N LYS A 111 -6.19 26.58 -10.72
CA LYS A 111 -5.58 27.63 -9.88
C LYS A 111 -4.25 27.14 -9.29
N GLN A 112 -4.22 25.92 -8.76
CA GLN A 112 -3.01 25.35 -8.14
C GLN A 112 -1.90 25.11 -9.18
N ILE A 113 -2.24 24.68 -10.40
CA ILE A 113 -1.29 24.61 -11.51
C ILE A 113 -0.70 25.99 -11.78
N GLY A 114 -1.54 27.03 -11.83
CA GLY A 114 -1.09 28.41 -11.95
C GLY A 114 -0.18 28.85 -10.79
N ASP A 115 -0.50 28.47 -9.57
CA ASP A 115 0.34 28.75 -8.39
C ASP A 115 1.71 28.06 -8.48
N VAL A 116 1.75 26.81 -8.98
CA VAL A 116 3.01 26.10 -9.24
C VAL A 116 3.83 26.85 -10.30
N LEU A 117 3.25 27.18 -11.46
CA LEU A 117 3.94 27.87 -12.54
C LEU A 117 4.52 29.19 -12.09
N LEU A 118 3.73 30.03 -11.40
CA LEU A 118 4.14 31.36 -10.95
C LEU A 118 5.22 31.25 -9.85
N SER A 119 5.08 30.32 -8.90
CA SER A 119 6.02 30.21 -7.79
C SER A 119 7.35 29.54 -8.15
N THR A 120 7.40 28.83 -9.28
CA THR A 120 8.61 28.14 -9.75
C THR A 120 9.33 28.89 -10.87
N ALA A 121 8.76 29.98 -11.36
CA ALA A 121 9.39 30.82 -12.36
C ALA A 121 10.76 31.34 -11.88
N ASN A 122 11.69 31.48 -12.81
CA ASN A 122 13.02 31.92 -12.47
C ASN A 122 13.10 33.44 -12.55
N ASN A 123 13.14 34.11 -11.41
CA ASN A 123 13.27 35.57 -11.27
C ASN A 123 14.67 36.06 -10.95
N GLN A 124 15.66 35.15 -10.92
CA GLN A 124 17.06 35.49 -10.72
C GLN A 124 17.66 36.00 -12.06
N ILE A 125 17.30 37.20 -12.43
CA ILE A 125 17.69 37.83 -13.70
C ILE A 125 18.59 39.02 -13.40
N VAL A 126 19.78 39.03 -13.98
CA VAL A 126 20.78 40.09 -13.83
C VAL A 126 20.97 40.76 -15.18
N ALA A 127 20.69 42.05 -15.25
CA ALA A 127 20.97 42.85 -16.48
C ALA A 127 22.47 43.04 -16.65
N THR A 128 23.07 42.37 -17.62
CA THR A 128 24.51 42.45 -17.91
C THR A 128 24.93 43.82 -18.42
N ASP A 129 24.03 44.49 -19.13
CA ASP A 129 24.23 45.81 -19.66
C ASP A 129 23.88 46.94 -18.70
N GLY A 130 23.30 46.58 -17.52
CA GLY A 130 22.81 47.50 -16.53
C GLY A 130 21.44 48.12 -16.85
N PHE A 131 20.78 47.70 -17.93
CA PHE A 131 19.46 48.15 -18.33
C PHE A 131 18.75 47.11 -19.20
N PHE A 132 17.43 47.27 -19.37
CA PHE A 132 16.61 46.59 -20.37
C PHE A 132 15.96 47.61 -21.30
N ILE A 133 15.48 47.16 -22.47
CA ILE A 133 14.86 48.05 -23.47
C ILE A 133 13.59 47.41 -24.03
N ASN A 134 12.56 48.24 -24.29
CA ASN A 134 11.48 47.85 -25.18
C ASN A 134 11.02 49.05 -26.01
N VAL A 135 10.18 48.82 -27.02
CA VAL A 135 9.62 49.84 -27.89
C VAL A 135 8.12 49.76 -27.82
N GLN A 136 7.50 50.89 -27.55
CA GLN A 136 6.05 51.07 -27.57
C GLN A 136 5.65 51.97 -28.73
N GLU A 137 4.61 51.60 -29.46
CA GLU A 137 3.98 52.40 -30.49
C GLU A 137 2.70 53.02 -29.94
N ASP A 138 2.64 54.37 -29.96
CA ASP A 138 1.40 55.10 -29.71
C ASP A 138 0.83 55.49 -31.08
N PRO A 139 -0.29 54.88 -31.51
CA PRO A 139 -0.82 55.11 -32.87
C PRO A 139 -1.34 56.53 -33.14
N GLY A 140 -1.34 57.40 -32.12
CA GLY A 140 -1.87 58.74 -32.21
C GLY A 140 -3.37 58.81 -32.43
N GLU A 141 -4.02 59.88 -32.02
CA GLU A 141 -5.44 60.12 -32.28
C GLU A 141 -5.63 61.22 -33.36
N GLY A 142 -6.45 60.95 -34.37
CA GLY A 142 -6.82 61.87 -35.42
C GLY A 142 -5.67 62.15 -36.38
N ASP A 143 -5.36 63.50 -36.61
CA ASP A 143 -4.27 63.93 -37.50
C ASP A 143 -2.87 63.92 -36.83
N ASN A 144 -2.75 63.36 -35.61
CA ASN A 144 -1.47 63.25 -34.92
C ASN A 144 -0.68 62.09 -35.51
N LYS A 145 0.60 62.28 -35.73
CA LYS A 145 1.51 61.23 -36.16
C LYS A 145 1.65 60.17 -35.00
N SER A 146 1.84 58.92 -35.37
CA SER A 146 2.19 57.89 -34.39
C SER A 146 3.51 58.23 -33.70
N GLU A 147 3.59 57.99 -32.41
CA GLU A 147 4.80 58.19 -31.61
C GLU A 147 5.39 56.80 -31.28
N LEU A 148 6.71 56.66 -31.48
CA LEU A 148 7.47 55.49 -31.06
C LEU A 148 8.27 55.83 -29.81
N LYS A 149 7.97 55.19 -28.70
CA LYS A 149 8.67 55.39 -27.43
C LYS A 149 9.64 54.25 -27.20
N ILE A 150 10.90 54.53 -27.10
CA ILE A 150 11.96 53.64 -26.73
C ILE A 150 12.17 53.78 -25.24
N ASN A 151 11.72 52.76 -24.47
CA ASN A 151 11.82 52.76 -23.03
C ASN A 151 13.08 52.05 -22.58
N ILE A 152 13.88 52.69 -21.75
CA ILE A 152 15.09 52.17 -21.14
C ILE A 152 14.82 51.99 -19.63
N PHE A 153 14.94 50.77 -19.14
CA PHE A 153 14.66 50.39 -17.78
C PHE A 153 15.93 50.07 -17.01
N VAL A 154 16.24 50.83 -15.97
CA VAL A 154 17.43 50.67 -15.14
C VAL A 154 17.00 50.00 -13.83
N PRO A 155 17.49 48.75 -13.54
CA PRO A 155 17.19 48.06 -12.30
C PRO A 155 17.69 48.82 -11.05
N PRO A 156 17.17 48.48 -9.84
CA PRO A 156 17.63 49.10 -8.59
C PRO A 156 19.14 48.93 -8.38
N GLY A 157 19.83 49.99 -8.00
CA GLY A 157 21.29 49.99 -7.79
C GLY A 157 22.14 50.02 -9.05
N GLY A 158 21.52 50.22 -10.24
CA GLY A 158 22.20 50.44 -11.50
C GLY A 158 23.06 51.71 -11.48
N ALA A 159 24.15 51.69 -12.24
CA ALA A 159 25.02 52.86 -12.41
C ALA A 159 24.32 53.89 -13.29
N ALA A 160 24.71 55.18 -13.15
CA ALA A 160 24.23 56.25 -14.05
C ALA A 160 24.50 55.85 -15.52
N LEU A 161 23.44 55.86 -16.31
CA LEU A 161 23.45 55.37 -17.69
C LEU A 161 23.84 56.47 -18.68
N ASP A 162 24.75 56.19 -19.59
CA ASP A 162 24.95 57.00 -20.81
C ASP A 162 23.93 56.51 -21.85
N ILE A 163 22.81 57.25 -21.93
CA ILE A 163 21.62 56.89 -22.71
C ILE A 163 21.95 56.70 -24.20
N GLU A 164 22.85 57.49 -24.77
CA GLU A 164 23.23 57.36 -26.18
C GLU A 164 23.96 56.06 -26.45
N LYS A 165 24.95 55.71 -25.60
CA LYS A 165 25.68 54.46 -25.75
C LYS A 165 24.81 53.25 -25.46
N ALA A 166 23.91 53.35 -24.49
CA ALA A 166 22.96 52.28 -24.19
C ALA A 166 22.07 51.98 -25.40
N PHE A 167 21.51 53.01 -26.01
CA PHE A 167 20.72 52.86 -27.22
C PHE A 167 21.52 52.38 -28.41
N GLU A 168 22.73 52.91 -28.69
CA GLU A 168 23.60 52.42 -29.76
C GLU A 168 23.92 50.95 -29.60
N LYS A 169 24.17 50.50 -28.39
CA LYS A 169 24.40 49.09 -28.11
C LYS A 169 23.14 48.25 -28.39
N ALA A 170 22.00 48.60 -27.83
CA ALA A 170 20.73 47.90 -28.02
C ALA A 170 20.34 47.80 -29.50
N TYR A 171 20.55 48.89 -30.25
CA TYR A 171 20.30 48.94 -31.69
C TYR A 171 21.21 47.97 -32.43
N ALA A 172 22.51 48.00 -32.15
CA ALA A 172 23.48 47.12 -32.82
C ALA A 172 23.21 45.64 -32.62
N GLU A 173 22.68 45.26 -31.48
CA GLU A 173 22.31 43.87 -31.16
C GLU A 173 20.96 43.44 -31.74
N ASN A 174 20.08 44.41 -32.12
CA ASN A 174 18.71 44.14 -32.56
C ASN A 174 18.32 44.88 -33.82
N GLU A 175 19.25 45.28 -34.69
CA GLU A 175 18.99 46.09 -35.87
C GLU A 175 17.86 45.54 -36.76
N ASP A 176 17.85 44.22 -37.01
CA ASP A 176 16.80 43.56 -37.79
C ASP A 176 15.41 43.64 -37.17
N LEU A 177 15.32 43.63 -35.84
CA LEU A 177 14.05 43.73 -35.11
C LEU A 177 13.56 45.19 -35.04
N PHE A 178 14.45 46.14 -34.77
CA PHE A 178 14.13 47.58 -34.83
C PHE A 178 13.67 48.00 -36.22
N TRP A 179 14.36 47.56 -37.25
CA TRP A 179 13.98 47.82 -38.63
C TRP A 179 12.70 47.08 -39.03
N GLY A 180 12.63 45.76 -38.78
CA GLY A 180 11.54 44.95 -39.28
C GLY A 180 10.20 45.23 -38.63
N PHE A 181 10.16 45.61 -37.33
CA PHE A 181 8.92 45.91 -36.61
C PHE A 181 8.56 47.37 -36.63
N TYR A 182 9.55 48.27 -36.55
CA TYR A 182 9.28 49.71 -36.28
C TYR A 182 9.87 50.63 -37.33
N GLY A 183 10.58 50.13 -38.35
CA GLY A 183 11.22 50.93 -39.34
C GLY A 183 12.27 51.91 -38.79
N ILE A 184 12.81 51.65 -37.61
CA ILE A 184 13.77 52.51 -36.91
C ILE A 184 15.16 52.26 -37.48
N LYS A 185 15.81 53.34 -37.93
CA LYS A 185 17.20 53.36 -38.38
C LYS A 185 18.03 54.36 -37.60
N LEU A 186 19.26 53.95 -37.30
CA LEU A 186 20.27 54.83 -36.74
C LEU A 186 21.02 55.49 -37.90
N SER A 187 20.81 56.79 -38.13
CA SER A 187 21.44 57.50 -39.19
C SER A 187 22.94 57.70 -38.95
N ASP A 188 23.75 57.52 -40.01
CA ASP A 188 25.17 57.85 -40.01
C ASP A 188 25.43 59.36 -40.04
N ASP A 189 24.38 60.17 -40.24
CA ASP A 189 24.49 61.63 -40.31
C ASP A 189 24.63 62.16 -38.88
N LYS A 190 25.78 62.72 -38.57
CA LYS A 190 26.13 63.30 -37.27
C LYS A 190 25.82 64.80 -37.22
N THR A 191 24.72 65.20 -36.62
CA THR A 191 24.48 66.53 -36.24
C THR A 191 25.01 66.80 -34.82
N ASN A 192 26.02 67.66 -34.67
CA ASN A 192 26.74 67.90 -33.40
C ASN A 192 27.45 66.62 -32.79
N GLY A 193 27.90 65.73 -33.67
CA GLY A 193 28.62 64.51 -33.23
C GLY A 193 27.74 63.39 -32.80
N LYS A 194 26.39 63.51 -32.83
CA LYS A 194 25.44 62.53 -32.40
C LYS A 194 24.71 61.90 -33.60
N LYS A 195 24.55 60.57 -33.59
CA LYS A 195 23.74 59.83 -34.57
C LYS A 195 22.27 60.26 -34.40
N LYS A 196 21.53 60.42 -35.48
CA LYS A 196 20.11 60.77 -35.47
C LYS A 196 19.27 59.49 -35.60
N LEU A 197 18.31 59.35 -34.76
CA LEU A 197 17.21 58.44 -34.91
C LEU A 197 16.30 58.87 -36.07
N HIS A 198 15.96 57.97 -36.95
CA HIS A 198 15.03 58.15 -38.02
C HIS A 198 14.08 56.98 -38.13
N SER A 199 12.78 57.29 -38.16
CA SER A 199 11.74 56.31 -38.46
C SER A 199 11.25 56.50 -39.90
N GLU A 200 11.25 55.39 -40.66
CA GLU A 200 10.65 55.37 -42.00
C GLU A 200 9.12 55.33 -41.95
N LEU A 201 8.53 55.13 -40.80
CA LEU A 201 7.07 55.17 -40.57
C LEU A 201 6.55 56.62 -40.35
N ASP A 202 7.39 57.64 -40.53
CA ASP A 202 7.07 59.08 -40.27
C ASP A 202 6.59 59.37 -38.84
N ALA A 203 7.05 58.51 -37.89
CA ALA A 203 6.74 58.64 -36.49
C ALA A 203 7.80 59.45 -35.73
N ASN A 204 7.36 60.19 -34.69
CA ASN A 204 8.28 60.76 -33.74
C ASN A 204 8.88 59.66 -32.86
N VAL A 205 10.18 59.70 -32.64
CA VAL A 205 10.86 58.78 -31.77
C VAL A 205 11.34 59.46 -30.51
N GLU A 206 10.82 59.04 -29.39
CA GLU A 206 11.18 59.51 -28.04
C GLU A 206 11.93 58.41 -27.27
N ILE A 207 12.81 58.83 -26.37
CA ILE A 207 13.51 57.87 -25.44
C ILE A 207 13.15 58.28 -24.04
N ASP A 208 12.52 57.35 -23.35
CA ASP A 208 12.18 57.47 -21.94
C ASP A 208 13.09 56.59 -21.08
N VAL A 209 13.48 57.10 -19.90
CA VAL A 209 14.34 56.39 -18.95
C VAL A 209 13.63 56.23 -17.62
N PHE A 210 13.47 54.99 -17.22
CA PHE A 210 12.87 54.60 -15.92
C PHE A 210 13.93 54.11 -14.98
N GLU A 211 14.00 54.63 -13.78
CA GLU A 211 14.96 54.25 -12.74
C GLU A 211 14.32 53.37 -11.65
N ASN A 212 15.15 52.58 -10.96
CA ASN A 212 14.71 51.70 -9.91
C ASN A 212 13.62 50.70 -10.36
N VAL A 213 13.75 50.17 -11.57
CA VAL A 213 12.75 49.28 -12.17
C VAL A 213 12.98 47.86 -11.64
N PRO A 214 12.08 47.34 -10.81
CA PRO A 214 12.24 45.94 -10.33
C PRO A 214 12.06 44.98 -11.49
N VAL A 215 12.77 43.81 -11.41
CA VAL A 215 12.71 42.78 -12.45
C VAL A 215 11.27 42.27 -12.64
N GLU A 216 10.50 42.26 -11.58
CA GLU A 216 9.09 41.82 -11.58
C GLU A 216 8.19 42.75 -12.41
N ALA A 217 8.50 44.03 -12.49
CA ALA A 217 7.76 44.99 -13.34
C ALA A 217 7.96 44.72 -14.84
N LEU A 218 9.02 44.01 -15.19
CA LEU A 218 9.38 43.66 -16.57
C LEU A 218 8.97 42.21 -16.90
N PHE A 219 9.39 41.23 -16.09
CA PHE A 219 9.28 39.80 -16.35
C PHE A 219 8.15 39.10 -15.54
N GLY A 220 7.41 39.84 -14.71
CA GLY A 220 6.46 39.26 -13.78
C GLY A 220 7.14 38.38 -12.73
N GLN A 221 6.59 37.21 -12.48
CA GLN A 221 7.20 36.25 -11.56
C GLN A 221 8.49 35.61 -12.10
N GLY A 222 8.85 35.93 -13.34
CA GLY A 222 10.08 35.46 -13.97
C GLY A 222 9.86 34.58 -15.20
N ILE A 223 10.94 33.97 -15.64
CA ILE A 223 10.95 33.07 -16.82
C ILE A 223 10.39 31.72 -16.40
N VAL A 224 9.44 31.16 -17.18
CA VAL A 224 8.86 29.85 -16.92
C VAL A 224 9.95 28.77 -16.85
N ASP A 225 9.93 27.96 -15.80
CA ASP A 225 10.89 26.86 -15.57
C ASP A 225 10.16 25.53 -15.45
N ALA A 226 10.14 24.76 -16.52
CA ALA A 226 9.49 23.46 -16.58
C ALA A 226 10.12 22.44 -15.60
N GLY A 227 11.44 22.50 -15.42
CA GLY A 227 12.16 21.59 -14.54
C GLY A 227 11.79 21.80 -13.07
N LYS A 228 11.65 23.05 -12.63
CA LYS A 228 11.16 23.36 -11.29
C LYS A 228 9.67 23.10 -11.14
N ALA A 229 8.86 23.40 -12.15
CA ALA A 229 7.41 23.27 -12.08
C ALA A 229 6.97 21.81 -11.83
N VAL A 230 7.63 20.82 -12.44
CA VAL A 230 7.36 19.40 -12.18
C VAL A 230 7.89 18.91 -10.83
N GLY A 231 8.61 19.72 -10.09
CA GLY A 231 9.01 19.51 -8.71
C GLY A 231 7.98 19.96 -7.66
N GLY A 232 6.82 20.45 -8.07
CA GLY A 232 5.75 20.95 -7.20
C GLY A 232 5.85 22.44 -6.89
N LEU A 233 5.18 22.89 -5.84
CA LEU A 233 5.10 24.30 -5.47
C LEU A 233 6.49 24.84 -5.05
N GLY A 234 6.84 26.04 -5.51
CA GLY A 234 8.09 26.72 -5.14
C GLY A 234 7.91 27.79 -4.05
N ALA A 235 6.71 28.32 -3.92
CA ALA A 235 6.36 29.24 -2.85
C ALA A 235 4.84 29.24 -2.58
N ILE A 236 4.46 29.43 -1.32
CA ILE A 236 3.08 29.74 -0.95
C ILE A 236 2.93 31.27 -1.02
N ASN A 237 2.25 31.74 -2.06
CA ASN A 237 1.98 33.16 -2.21
C ASN A 237 0.67 33.52 -1.52
N VAL A 238 0.77 34.14 -0.33
CA VAL A 238 -0.38 34.52 0.49
C VAL A 238 -1.29 35.53 -0.25
N ARG A 239 -0.75 36.34 -1.16
CA ARG A 239 -1.55 37.29 -1.98
C ARG A 239 -2.56 36.59 -2.89
N ARG A 240 -2.33 35.31 -3.19
CA ARG A 240 -3.21 34.47 -4.04
C ARG A 240 -4.19 33.63 -3.24
N LEU A 241 -4.16 33.71 -1.92
CA LEU A 241 -5.10 33.09 -1.01
C LEU A 241 -6.34 33.99 -0.76
N SER A 242 -7.31 33.45 -0.05
CA SER A 242 -8.57 34.13 0.26
C SER A 242 -8.77 34.24 1.77
N ALA A 243 -9.77 35.03 2.20
CA ALA A 243 -10.15 35.10 3.61
C ALA A 243 -10.59 33.73 4.18
N GLY A 244 -11.06 32.81 3.33
CA GLY A 244 -11.42 31.44 3.75
C GLY A 244 -10.22 30.55 4.08
N ASP A 245 -9.01 30.93 3.67
CA ASP A 245 -7.79 30.20 3.95
C ASP A 245 -7.11 30.64 5.26
N ILE A 246 -7.69 31.65 5.96
CA ILE A 246 -7.18 32.14 7.25
C ILE A 246 -7.58 31.19 8.36
N SER A 247 -6.62 30.77 9.18
CA SER A 247 -6.82 29.89 10.33
C SER A 247 -6.10 30.44 11.56
N ASP A 248 -6.73 30.30 12.71
CA ASP A 248 -6.15 30.49 14.06
C ASP A 248 -6.11 29.18 14.86
N ALA A 249 -6.43 28.06 14.20
CA ALA A 249 -6.47 26.74 14.83
C ALA A 249 -5.08 26.15 15.12
N TYR A 250 -4.03 26.66 14.48
CA TYR A 250 -2.67 26.14 14.58
C TYR A 250 -1.71 27.28 14.94
N THR A 251 -0.58 26.94 15.57
CA THR A 251 0.42 27.94 15.96
C THR A 251 1.36 28.31 14.82
N VAL A 252 1.90 29.50 14.88
CA VAL A 252 3.03 29.93 14.05
C VAL A 252 4.28 29.91 14.93
N ARG A 253 5.13 28.91 14.77
CA ARG A 253 6.33 28.69 15.60
C ARG A 253 6.06 28.78 17.09
N GLY A 254 5.02 28.10 17.53
CA GLY A 254 4.62 28.03 18.95
C GLY A 254 3.79 29.22 19.46
N LYS A 255 3.46 30.20 18.60
CA LYS A 255 2.64 31.37 18.97
C LYS A 255 1.23 31.24 18.41
N ALA A 256 0.23 31.56 19.23
CA ALA A 256 -1.17 31.58 18.82
C ALA A 256 -1.43 32.82 17.95
N GLU A 257 -1.13 32.74 16.68
CA GLU A 257 -1.28 33.79 15.67
C GLU A 257 -2.07 33.24 14.48
N LYS A 258 -2.80 34.15 13.78
CA LYS A 258 -3.46 33.80 12.52
C LYS A 258 -2.43 33.55 11.43
N GLN A 259 -2.74 32.61 10.53
CA GLN A 259 -1.93 32.26 9.38
C GLN A 259 -2.82 31.96 8.17
N ALA A 260 -2.25 31.92 6.99
CA ALA A 260 -2.93 31.61 5.75
C ALA A 260 -2.49 30.20 5.29
N LEU A 261 -3.45 29.27 5.18
CA LEU A 261 -3.17 27.85 4.88
C LEU A 261 -3.45 27.53 3.42
N TYR A 262 -2.42 27.11 2.70
CA TYR A 262 -2.54 26.57 1.35
C TYR A 262 -3.01 25.10 1.42
N SER A 263 -4.20 24.85 0.88
CA SER A 263 -4.83 23.53 0.94
C SER A 263 -4.44 22.65 -0.24
N VAL A 264 -4.05 21.42 0.03
CA VAL A 264 -3.71 20.38 -0.97
C VAL A 264 -4.49 19.11 -0.68
N ASP A 265 -5.41 18.75 -1.55
CA ASP A 265 -6.11 17.47 -1.54
C ASP A 265 -5.46 16.55 -2.58
N THR A 266 -4.77 15.52 -2.13
CA THR A 266 -4.07 14.59 -3.03
C THR A 266 -4.98 13.53 -3.66
N GLN A 267 -6.25 13.44 -3.30
CA GLN A 267 -7.27 12.55 -3.90
C GLN A 267 -6.83 11.09 -4.03
N GLY A 268 -5.99 10.61 -3.13
CA GLY A 268 -5.45 9.25 -3.13
C GLY A 268 -4.15 9.06 -3.92
N TYR A 269 -3.63 10.10 -4.55
CA TYR A 269 -2.34 10.05 -5.23
C TYR A 269 -1.18 10.21 -4.26
N ASP A 270 -0.11 9.44 -4.50
CA ASP A 270 1.18 9.64 -3.85
C ASP A 270 2.03 10.56 -4.73
N SER A 271 2.58 11.59 -4.14
CA SER A 271 3.37 12.58 -4.86
C SER A 271 4.54 13.13 -4.06
N VAL A 272 5.54 13.62 -4.78
CA VAL A 272 6.74 14.22 -4.20
C VAL A 272 6.86 15.66 -4.66
N TRP A 273 6.91 16.59 -3.70
CA TRP A 273 7.27 17.98 -3.95
C TRP A 273 8.72 18.18 -3.53
N SER A 274 9.57 18.41 -4.53
CA SER A 274 11.02 18.48 -4.34
C SER A 274 11.58 19.89 -4.27
N ASN A 275 10.76 20.88 -4.55
CA ASN A 275 11.19 22.29 -4.44
C ASN A 275 11.29 22.73 -2.99
N ASP A 276 12.14 23.69 -2.73
CA ASP A 276 12.21 24.45 -1.48
C ASP A 276 11.06 25.46 -1.47
N ILE A 277 10.01 25.16 -0.70
CA ILE A 277 8.82 26.00 -0.65
C ILE A 277 9.07 27.17 0.28
N LYS A 278 9.07 28.39 -0.28
CA LYS A 278 9.14 29.66 0.47
C LYS A 278 7.73 30.16 0.79
N GLU A 279 7.63 31.24 1.57
CA GLU A 279 6.43 32.06 1.63
C GLU A 279 6.65 33.39 0.89
N ILE A 280 5.56 33.92 0.32
CA ILE A 280 5.45 35.29 -0.18
C ILE A 280 4.29 35.93 0.56
N ARG A 281 4.58 36.82 1.48
CA ARG A 281 3.55 37.42 2.35
C ARG A 281 2.73 38.47 1.63
N ALA A 282 1.51 38.65 2.08
CA ALA A 282 0.67 39.77 1.65
C ALA A 282 1.07 41.02 2.41
N GLY A 283 1.08 42.12 1.68
CA GLY A 283 1.43 43.45 2.18
C GLY A 283 0.95 44.55 1.26
N TYR A 284 1.27 45.79 1.61
CA TYR A 284 0.91 46.97 0.84
C TYR A 284 2.01 47.37 -0.13
N ILE A 285 1.67 48.01 -1.24
CA ILE A 285 2.64 48.73 -2.05
C ILE A 285 2.95 50.04 -1.28
N ALA A 286 3.99 50.06 -0.46
CA ALA A 286 4.34 51.15 0.46
C ALA A 286 5.79 51.06 0.94
N ALA A 287 6.29 52.09 1.61
CA ALA A 287 7.59 52.09 2.28
C ALA A 287 7.67 51.08 3.43
N ASP A 288 6.55 50.81 4.06
CA ASP A 288 6.36 49.74 5.06
C ASP A 288 5.32 48.73 4.54
N PRO A 289 5.72 47.74 3.77
CA PRO A 289 4.80 46.76 3.16
C PRO A 289 3.93 46.01 4.14
N LEU A 290 4.37 45.77 5.36
CA LEU A 290 3.60 45.04 6.39
C LEU A 290 2.75 45.96 7.27
N GLY A 291 2.82 47.29 7.08
CA GLY A 291 2.08 48.24 7.92
C GLY A 291 2.48 48.11 9.41
N SER A 292 3.72 47.70 9.69
CA SER A 292 4.22 47.47 11.05
C SER A 292 4.51 48.73 11.86
N GLY A 293 4.42 49.94 11.17
CA GLY A 293 4.81 51.22 11.74
C GLY A 293 6.31 51.41 11.85
N LYS A 294 7.12 50.48 11.34
CA LYS A 294 8.57 50.62 11.22
C LYS A 294 8.86 51.17 9.80
N ALA A 295 9.56 52.30 9.72
CA ALA A 295 10.10 52.73 8.43
C ALA A 295 11.04 51.62 7.95
N ALA A 296 10.72 50.96 6.83
CA ALA A 296 11.59 50.01 6.20
C ALA A 296 12.82 50.75 5.69
N ASP A 297 13.89 50.72 6.46
CA ASP A 297 15.19 50.99 5.92
C ASP A 297 15.44 49.96 4.84
N SER A 298 15.90 50.35 3.67
CA SER A 298 16.03 49.55 2.45
C SER A 298 16.91 48.31 2.63
N THR A 299 17.56 48.14 3.76
CA THR A 299 18.40 47.01 4.15
C THR A 299 17.71 46.03 5.09
N GLU A 300 16.56 46.36 5.67
CA GLU A 300 15.80 45.53 6.63
C GLU A 300 14.40 45.18 6.15
N ALA A 301 14.03 45.42 4.91
CA ALA A 301 12.75 45.00 4.37
C ALA A 301 12.69 43.45 4.46
N ASP A 302 11.64 42.94 5.10
CA ASP A 302 11.36 41.52 5.18
C ASP A 302 11.41 40.92 3.74
N SER A 303 12.28 39.96 3.51
CA SER A 303 12.56 39.39 2.17
C SER A 303 11.30 38.96 1.45
N ASP A 304 10.26 38.60 2.22
CA ASP A 304 9.01 38.02 1.72
C ASP A 304 8.06 39.09 1.15
N VAL A 305 8.33 40.34 1.37
CA VAL A 305 7.57 41.52 0.86
C VAL A 305 8.46 42.57 0.17
N LYS A 306 9.71 42.24 -0.02
CA LYS A 306 10.68 43.18 -0.63
C LYS A 306 10.24 43.65 -2.02
N ASP A 307 9.63 42.77 -2.80
CA ASP A 307 9.10 43.08 -4.12
C ASP A 307 8.03 44.19 -4.08
N LEU A 308 7.18 44.25 -3.03
CA LEU A 308 6.19 45.32 -2.87
C LEU A 308 6.84 46.66 -2.53
N HIS A 309 7.91 46.66 -1.72
CA HIS A 309 8.70 47.83 -1.45
C HIS A 309 9.40 48.35 -2.71
N ASP A 310 9.98 47.49 -3.50
CA ASP A 310 10.67 47.81 -4.75
C ASP A 310 9.68 48.37 -5.78
N ARG A 311 8.45 47.82 -5.89
CA ARG A 311 7.36 48.38 -6.72
C ARG A 311 6.98 49.80 -6.26
N TRP A 312 6.81 49.99 -4.96
CA TRP A 312 6.50 51.30 -4.41
C TRP A 312 7.60 52.32 -4.77
N LEU A 313 8.88 51.93 -4.59
CA LEU A 313 10.02 52.78 -4.91
C LEU A 313 10.05 53.15 -6.39
N TYR A 314 9.79 52.17 -7.27
CA TYR A 314 9.72 52.36 -8.72
C TYR A 314 8.62 53.36 -9.11
N TYR A 315 7.38 53.14 -8.68
CA TYR A 315 6.27 54.02 -9.01
C TYR A 315 6.42 55.39 -8.37
N LYS A 316 6.91 55.46 -7.15
CA LYS A 316 7.21 56.73 -6.48
C LYS A 316 8.25 57.53 -7.23
N THR A 317 9.38 56.91 -7.59
CA THR A 317 10.48 57.61 -8.26
C THR A 317 10.08 58.16 -9.61
N ASN A 318 9.41 57.39 -10.44
CA ASN A 318 9.19 57.73 -11.83
C ASN A 318 7.86 58.51 -12.07
N TRP A 319 6.86 58.28 -11.23
CA TRP A 319 5.53 58.82 -11.49
C TRP A 319 4.97 59.76 -10.39
N LEU A 320 5.36 59.59 -9.13
CA LEU A 320 4.81 60.37 -8.03
C LEU A 320 5.73 61.56 -7.65
N ASP A 321 7.05 61.32 -7.52
CA ASP A 321 8.00 62.37 -7.07
C ASP A 321 8.61 63.14 -8.23
N LYS A 322 8.99 62.46 -9.33
CA LYS A 322 9.70 63.03 -10.47
C LYS A 322 8.80 63.20 -11.68
N ALA A 323 7.49 63.36 -11.50
CA ALA A 323 6.66 63.67 -12.66
C ALA A 323 7.23 64.94 -13.36
N PRO A 324 7.78 64.87 -14.57
CA PRO A 324 8.11 66.07 -15.34
C PRO A 324 6.87 66.96 -15.44
N GLU A 325 7.04 68.26 -15.52
CA GLU A 325 5.89 69.17 -15.71
C GLU A 325 5.04 68.75 -16.93
N ASP A 326 5.61 67.97 -17.82
CA ASP A 326 5.01 67.51 -19.07
C ASP A 326 4.35 66.15 -19.00
N VAL A 327 4.51 65.34 -17.87
CA VAL A 327 3.78 64.09 -17.71
C VAL A 327 2.32 64.41 -17.47
N LYS A 328 1.47 63.97 -18.39
CA LYS A 328 0.01 64.16 -18.29
C LYS A 328 -0.44 63.74 -16.92
N ASP A 329 -1.20 64.53 -16.23
CA ASP A 329 -1.83 64.24 -14.93
C ASP A 329 -2.49 62.87 -14.90
N ASP A 330 -2.83 62.33 -16.05
CA ASP A 330 -3.43 61.01 -16.23
C ASP A 330 -2.52 59.86 -15.78
N ASN A 331 -1.24 59.87 -16.12
CA ASN A 331 -0.32 58.76 -15.75
C ASN A 331 -0.05 58.70 -14.24
N ARG A 332 0.14 59.90 -13.64
CA ARG A 332 0.27 60.00 -12.18
C ARG A 332 -1.00 59.51 -11.46
N TYR A 333 -2.16 59.91 -11.95
CA TYR A 333 -3.45 59.49 -11.44
C TYR A 333 -3.63 57.99 -11.55
N MET A 334 -3.25 57.39 -12.66
CA MET A 334 -3.35 55.93 -12.87
C MET A 334 -2.47 55.13 -11.89
N VAL A 335 -1.22 55.58 -11.67
CA VAL A 335 -0.31 54.94 -10.71
C VAL A 335 -0.82 55.06 -9.28
N ASP A 336 -1.22 56.27 -8.87
CA ASP A 336 -1.76 56.50 -7.51
C ASP A 336 -3.03 55.70 -7.27
N ARG A 337 -3.91 55.62 -8.25
CA ARG A 337 -5.11 54.79 -8.22
C ARG A 337 -4.76 53.29 -8.12
N TYR A 338 -3.81 52.80 -8.92
CA TYR A 338 -3.37 51.41 -8.85
C TYR A 338 -2.87 51.03 -7.45
N ILE A 339 -1.99 51.85 -6.86
CA ILE A 339 -1.46 51.61 -5.51
C ILE A 339 -2.61 51.61 -4.49
N THR A 340 -3.52 52.59 -4.58
CA THR A 340 -4.68 52.71 -3.67
C THR A 340 -5.61 51.51 -3.78
N ASP A 341 -5.98 51.14 -5.00
CA ASP A 341 -6.88 50.02 -5.24
C ASP A 341 -6.25 48.67 -4.82
N PHE A 342 -4.95 48.45 -5.14
CA PHE A 342 -4.20 47.27 -4.69
C PHE A 342 -4.19 47.18 -3.16
N ASN A 343 -3.80 48.23 -2.48
CA ASN A 343 -3.71 48.27 -1.03
C ASN A 343 -5.06 48.03 -0.36
N LYS A 344 -6.12 48.62 -0.90
CA LYS A 344 -7.49 48.40 -0.42
C LYS A 344 -7.90 46.94 -0.60
N GLN A 345 -7.75 46.37 -1.80
CA GLN A 345 -8.15 45.01 -2.09
C GLN A 345 -7.39 44.01 -1.21
N ILE A 346 -6.11 44.19 -0.98
CA ILE A 346 -5.35 43.29 -0.12
C ILE A 346 -5.75 43.45 1.36
N ALA A 347 -6.03 44.66 1.82
CA ALA A 347 -6.53 44.92 3.18
C ALA A 347 -7.86 44.21 3.44
N ASP A 348 -8.79 44.27 2.46
CA ASP A 348 -10.12 43.66 2.56
C ASP A 348 -10.07 42.14 2.70
N THR A 349 -8.97 41.48 2.36
CA THR A 349 -8.78 40.03 2.55
C THR A 349 -8.41 39.62 3.97
N GLY A 350 -7.88 40.55 4.76
CA GLY A 350 -7.33 40.28 6.07
C GLY A 350 -6.03 39.43 6.07
N LEU A 351 -5.38 39.26 4.89
CA LEU A 351 -4.17 38.44 4.72
C LEU A 351 -2.88 39.17 5.01
N VAL A 352 -2.93 40.51 5.15
CA VAL A 352 -1.72 41.36 5.34
C VAL A 352 -0.95 40.92 6.58
N GLY A 353 0.34 40.66 6.42
CA GLY A 353 1.24 40.31 7.50
C GLY A 353 1.15 38.84 7.97
N LEU A 354 0.20 38.04 7.45
CA LEU A 354 0.06 36.64 7.81
C LEU A 354 1.19 35.80 7.24
N HIS A 355 1.65 34.81 8.02
CA HIS A 355 2.54 33.77 7.56
C HIS A 355 1.77 32.71 6.79
N ALA A 356 2.44 32.08 5.82
CA ALA A 356 1.92 30.97 5.05
C ALA A 356 2.11 29.64 5.77
N GLY A 357 1.12 28.74 5.67
CA GLY A 357 1.22 27.34 6.08
C GLY A 357 0.63 26.43 5.00
N LEU A 358 0.79 25.13 5.18
CA LEU A 358 0.31 24.09 4.26
C LEU A 358 -0.63 23.13 5.01
N ILE A 359 -1.79 22.83 4.41
CA ILE A 359 -2.71 21.84 4.92
C ILE A 359 -2.92 20.74 3.88
N LYS A 360 -2.53 19.50 4.25
CA LYS A 360 -2.69 18.29 3.46
C LYS A 360 -4.02 17.62 3.81
N GLN A 361 -4.83 17.40 2.78
CA GLN A 361 -6.12 16.72 2.82
C GLN A 361 -6.15 15.55 1.84
N GLY A 362 -7.21 14.73 1.90
CA GLY A 362 -7.39 13.55 1.05
C GLY A 362 -6.43 12.40 1.39
N GLU A 363 -6.75 11.22 0.91
CA GLU A 363 -5.89 10.04 1.01
C GLU A 363 -4.62 10.20 0.16
N GLY A 364 -3.65 9.28 0.33
CA GLY A 364 -2.37 9.31 -0.36
C GLY A 364 -1.30 10.09 0.37
N ILE A 365 -0.10 10.12 -0.19
CA ILE A 365 1.11 10.70 0.40
C ILE A 365 1.48 11.99 -0.33
N LEU A 366 1.68 13.07 0.42
CA LEU A 366 2.41 14.24 -0.06
C LEU A 366 3.78 14.26 0.62
N ASN A 367 4.84 14.00 -0.13
CA ASN A 367 6.21 14.01 0.38
C ASN A 367 6.92 15.34 0.06
N LEU A 368 7.33 16.06 1.09
CA LEU A 368 8.11 17.29 1.02
C LEU A 368 9.59 16.97 1.19
N THR A 369 10.36 16.97 0.10
CA THR A 369 11.79 16.63 0.13
C THR A 369 12.71 17.87 0.13
N GLY A 370 12.16 19.05 -0.13
CA GLY A 370 12.87 20.33 -0.11
C GLY A 370 13.10 20.91 1.29
N SER A 371 13.87 21.97 1.37
CA SER A 371 14.06 22.80 2.57
C SER A 371 13.01 23.88 2.60
N ASN A 372 11.86 23.60 3.23
CA ASN A 372 10.70 24.49 3.21
C ASN A 372 10.83 25.56 4.30
N THR A 373 10.79 26.83 3.89
CA THR A 373 11.09 27.98 4.77
C THR A 373 9.87 28.77 5.17
N TYR A 374 8.66 28.41 4.71
CA TYR A 374 7.42 29.06 5.20
C TYR A 374 7.25 28.86 6.71
N GLN A 375 6.80 29.92 7.39
CA GLN A 375 6.82 29.98 8.86
C GLN A 375 5.54 29.47 9.53
N GLY A 376 4.45 29.37 8.76
CA GLY A 376 3.20 28.79 9.24
C GLY A 376 3.26 27.27 9.37
N SER A 377 2.17 26.70 9.81
CA SER A 377 2.09 25.26 10.14
C SER A 377 2.01 24.37 8.90
N SER A 378 2.58 23.17 9.04
CA SER A 378 2.42 22.04 8.13
C SER A 378 1.44 21.06 8.74
N VAL A 379 0.22 20.95 8.19
CA VAL A 379 -0.88 20.23 8.81
C VAL A 379 -1.28 19.00 7.97
N ALA A 380 -1.34 17.84 8.57
CA ALA A 380 -1.93 16.62 8.01
C ALA A 380 -3.29 16.37 8.65
N VAL A 381 -4.38 16.52 7.87
CA VAL A 381 -5.75 16.25 8.33
C VAL A 381 -6.21 14.86 7.90
N GLN A 382 -5.85 14.45 6.70
CA GLN A 382 -6.17 13.14 6.13
C GLN A 382 -5.02 12.64 5.24
N GLY A 383 -4.84 11.31 5.17
CA GLY A 383 -3.72 10.70 4.45
C GLY A 383 -2.38 11.01 5.13
N THR A 384 -1.31 11.10 4.36
CA THR A 384 0.05 11.22 4.89
C THR A 384 0.76 12.46 4.37
N LEU A 385 1.25 13.30 5.27
CA LEU A 385 2.25 14.32 4.97
C LEU A 385 3.62 13.78 5.39
N GLN A 386 4.45 13.46 4.41
CA GLN A 386 5.80 12.96 4.62
C GLN A 386 6.79 14.13 4.51
N ILE A 387 7.65 14.28 5.51
CA ILE A 387 8.66 15.32 5.59
C ILE A 387 10.03 14.64 5.53
N ASP A 388 10.58 14.50 4.33
CA ASP A 388 11.93 13.95 4.13
C ASP A 388 13.00 15.04 4.05
N GLY A 389 12.58 16.27 3.71
CA GLY A 389 13.38 17.48 3.81
C GLY A 389 13.23 18.18 5.14
N SER A 390 12.86 19.47 5.13
CA SER A 390 12.58 20.20 6.38
C SER A 390 11.40 21.16 6.22
N VAL A 391 10.76 21.48 7.35
CA VAL A 391 9.77 22.57 7.45
C VAL A 391 10.20 23.52 8.57
N ALA A 392 10.05 24.85 8.32
CA ALA A 392 10.49 25.86 9.27
C ALA A 392 9.49 26.08 10.40
N GLY A 393 8.18 25.95 10.11
CA GLY A 393 7.09 26.13 11.06
C GLY A 393 6.80 24.89 11.90
N ASP A 394 5.70 24.97 12.65
CA ASP A 394 5.19 23.84 13.43
C ASP A 394 4.52 22.79 12.51
N ALA A 395 4.46 21.54 12.97
CA ALA A 395 3.79 20.46 12.26
C ALA A 395 2.64 19.89 13.10
N TYR A 396 1.53 19.53 12.44
CA TYR A 396 0.33 19.02 13.10
C TYR A 396 -0.19 17.77 12.39
N SER A 397 -0.43 16.71 13.14
CA SER A 397 -1.27 15.59 12.69
C SER A 397 -2.62 15.65 13.41
N THR A 398 -3.71 15.67 12.67
CA THR A 398 -5.07 15.74 13.23
C THR A 398 -6.00 14.77 12.53
N GLY A 399 -7.07 14.38 13.16
CA GLY A 399 -8.06 13.49 12.56
C GLY A 399 -7.47 12.13 12.13
N SER A 400 -7.57 11.79 10.85
CA SER A 400 -6.94 10.60 10.27
C SER A 400 -5.58 10.87 9.62
N GLY A 401 -5.08 12.09 9.73
CA GLY A 401 -3.81 12.51 9.16
C GLY A 401 -2.61 11.88 9.84
N THR A 402 -1.57 11.64 9.06
CA THR A 402 -0.30 11.10 9.51
C THR A 402 0.84 12.05 9.13
N ILE A 403 1.68 12.42 10.09
CA ILE A 403 2.99 13.03 9.82
C ILE A 403 4.03 11.92 9.84
N THR A 404 4.83 11.82 8.78
CA THR A 404 5.93 10.86 8.67
C THR A 404 7.16 11.50 8.02
N GLY A 405 8.26 10.76 7.94
CA GLY A 405 9.47 11.18 7.23
C GLY A 405 10.72 11.11 8.09
N LYS A 406 11.85 11.30 7.43
CA LYS A 406 13.20 11.29 8.01
C LYS A 406 13.83 12.69 8.15
N GLY A 407 13.06 13.69 7.81
CA GLY A 407 13.51 15.07 7.77
C GLY A 407 13.40 15.78 9.12
N THR A 408 13.35 17.09 9.05
CA THR A 408 13.37 17.97 10.25
C THR A 408 12.15 18.88 10.29
N VAL A 409 11.47 18.87 11.44
CA VAL A 409 10.51 19.91 11.82
C VAL A 409 11.28 20.93 12.68
N ASN A 410 11.52 22.14 12.17
CA ASN A 410 12.25 23.16 12.91
C ASN A 410 11.39 23.83 14.01
N GLY A 411 10.07 23.81 13.89
CA GLY A 411 9.11 24.16 14.93
C GLY A 411 8.82 22.99 15.86
N SER A 412 7.68 23.05 16.54
CA SER A 412 7.15 21.99 17.39
C SER A 412 6.27 21.02 16.58
N LEU A 413 6.14 19.78 17.05
CA LEU A 413 5.27 18.76 16.49
C LEU A 413 4.09 18.49 17.43
N TYR A 414 2.89 18.65 16.91
CA TYR A 414 1.63 18.40 17.62
C TYR A 414 0.94 17.17 17.02
N ASN A 415 0.64 16.19 17.85
CA ASN A 415 0.09 14.91 17.42
C ASN A 415 -1.25 14.59 18.07
N ASP A 416 -2.35 14.93 17.39
CA ASP A 416 -3.71 14.49 17.72
C ASP A 416 -4.26 13.47 16.70
N GLY A 417 -3.48 13.15 15.67
CA GLY A 417 -3.69 12.12 14.68
C GLY A 417 -2.68 10.99 14.82
N ARG A 418 -1.77 10.89 13.84
CA ARG A 418 -0.71 9.87 13.81
C ARG A 418 0.64 10.49 13.49
N VAL A 419 1.69 9.98 14.11
CA VAL A 419 3.08 10.34 13.81
C VAL A 419 3.90 9.07 13.64
N GLN A 420 4.76 9.04 12.63
CA GLN A 420 5.69 7.96 12.37
C GLN A 420 7.05 8.56 12.01
N ALA A 421 8.07 8.36 12.83
CA ALA A 421 9.43 8.71 12.43
C ALA A 421 9.92 7.81 11.29
N GLY A 422 10.74 8.36 10.37
CA GLY A 422 11.18 7.67 9.17
C GLY A 422 10.14 7.66 8.05
N SER A 423 10.60 7.50 6.81
CA SER A 423 9.72 7.33 5.66
C SER A 423 8.90 6.05 5.80
N TYR A 424 7.73 5.99 5.16
CA TYR A 424 6.83 4.84 5.28
C TYR A 424 7.57 3.52 5.03
N GLY A 425 7.52 2.61 6.03
CA GLY A 425 8.21 1.32 5.97
C GLY A 425 9.72 1.35 6.29
N SER A 426 10.33 2.50 6.59
CA SER A 426 11.74 2.63 7.00
C SER A 426 11.89 2.72 8.52
N ILE A 427 13.13 2.51 8.99
CA ILE A 427 13.53 2.66 10.40
C ILE A 427 14.39 3.90 10.64
N GLU A 428 14.29 4.90 9.76
CA GLU A 428 14.98 6.18 9.90
C GLU A 428 14.30 7.04 10.98
N ASN A 429 15.05 7.94 11.55
CA ASN A 429 14.56 8.82 12.62
C ASN A 429 14.03 10.14 12.03
N MET A 430 13.13 10.80 12.76
CA MET A 430 12.68 12.17 12.49
C MET A 430 13.24 13.10 13.54
N GLN A 431 13.66 14.30 13.14
CA GLN A 431 14.14 15.35 14.04
C GLN A 431 13.05 16.41 14.25
N VAL A 432 12.82 16.77 15.51
CA VAL A 432 11.97 17.91 15.93
C VAL A 432 12.81 18.85 16.76
N ARG A 433 13.04 20.07 16.28
CA ARG A 433 13.86 21.06 17.00
C ARG A 433 13.09 21.80 18.10
N GLY A 434 11.78 21.94 17.93
CA GLY A 434 10.90 22.45 18.97
C GLY A 434 10.49 21.36 19.96
N GLY A 435 9.32 21.52 20.58
CA GLY A 435 8.73 20.53 21.48
C GLY A 435 7.88 19.51 20.75
N PHE A 436 7.49 18.46 21.48
CA PHE A 436 6.47 17.51 21.07
C PHE A 436 5.26 17.59 22.02
N ASN A 437 4.06 17.70 21.46
CA ASN A 437 2.82 17.72 22.23
C ASN A 437 1.78 16.84 21.56
N GLY A 438 1.10 16.00 22.33
CA GLY A 438 0.01 15.26 21.72
C GLY A 438 -0.60 14.15 22.54
N SER A 439 -1.79 13.75 22.06
CA SER A 439 -2.61 12.66 22.57
C SER A 439 -2.87 11.58 21.53
N GLY A 440 -2.29 11.70 20.32
CA GLY A 440 -2.49 10.81 19.20
C GLY A 440 -1.61 9.55 19.20
N THR A 441 -1.62 8.83 18.10
CA THR A 441 -0.88 7.57 17.94
C THR A 441 0.55 7.82 17.44
N ILE A 442 1.53 7.17 18.07
CA ILE A 442 2.89 7.04 17.53
C ILE A 442 3.01 5.67 16.85
N LEU A 443 3.28 5.68 15.56
CA LEU A 443 3.51 4.48 14.76
C LEU A 443 5.00 4.15 14.73
N LEU A 444 5.31 2.90 15.02
CA LEU A 444 6.69 2.41 15.05
C LEU A 444 6.93 1.38 13.95
N ASN A 445 8.02 1.56 13.23
CA ASN A 445 8.60 0.54 12.37
C ASN A 445 9.77 -0.14 13.08
N THR A 446 10.04 -1.38 12.72
CA THR A 446 11.19 -2.12 13.20
C THR A 446 11.82 -2.97 12.10
N ASP A 447 13.14 -3.15 12.18
CA ASP A 447 13.91 -4.13 11.40
C ASP A 447 14.14 -5.43 12.17
N GLY A 448 13.43 -5.61 13.28
CA GLY A 448 13.62 -6.74 14.19
C GLY A 448 14.75 -6.55 15.21
N LYS A 449 15.46 -5.41 15.21
CA LYS A 449 16.54 -5.10 16.16
C LYS A 449 16.32 -3.81 16.91
N LYS A 450 15.75 -2.81 16.27
CA LYS A 450 15.46 -1.48 16.83
C LYS A 450 14.17 -0.91 16.27
N TYR A 451 13.71 0.18 16.86
CA TYR A 451 12.62 1.00 16.36
C TYR A 451 13.14 2.28 15.73
N ASN A 452 12.35 2.87 14.84
CA ASN A 452 12.51 4.26 14.45
C ASN A 452 12.29 5.16 15.68
N CYS A 453 12.98 6.29 15.71
CA CYS A 453 12.95 7.20 16.86
C CYS A 453 12.55 8.61 16.44
N LEU A 454 11.71 9.24 17.24
CA LEU A 454 11.41 10.65 17.19
C LEU A 454 12.39 11.38 18.11
N ASN A 455 13.33 12.13 17.54
CA ASN A 455 14.31 12.92 18.29
C ASN A 455 13.76 14.34 18.49
N VAL A 456 13.51 14.73 19.73
CA VAL A 456 12.97 16.04 20.11
C VAL A 456 14.03 16.80 20.86
N ASP A 457 14.44 17.98 20.35
CA ASP A 457 15.43 18.83 21.04
C ASP A 457 14.80 19.59 22.22
N GLY A 458 13.50 19.91 22.13
CA GLY A 458 12.73 20.56 23.19
C GLY A 458 12.12 19.57 24.18
N ASP A 459 11.10 20.05 24.90
CA ASP A 459 10.34 19.23 25.82
C ASP A 459 9.22 18.47 25.13
N ALA A 460 8.93 17.25 25.60
CA ALA A 460 7.83 16.44 25.15
C ALA A 460 6.73 16.36 26.22
N HIS A 461 5.51 16.77 25.85
CA HIS A 461 4.31 16.62 26.64
C HIS A 461 3.41 15.57 26.01
N ILE A 462 3.28 14.43 26.68
CA ILE A 462 2.53 13.28 26.20
C ILE A 462 1.31 13.10 27.10
N ASP A 463 0.15 13.62 26.70
CA ASP A 463 -1.07 13.51 27.50
C ASP A 463 -1.63 12.09 27.49
N ARG A 464 -1.80 11.56 26.31
CA ARG A 464 -2.20 10.18 26.02
C ARG A 464 -1.44 9.74 24.81
N MET A 465 -0.85 8.57 24.87
CA MET A 465 -0.11 8.05 23.73
C MET A 465 -0.53 6.61 23.43
N GLU A 466 -0.94 6.39 22.20
CA GLU A 466 -1.10 5.07 21.66
C GLU A 466 0.14 4.73 20.81
N VAL A 467 0.85 3.66 21.15
CA VAL A 467 2.00 3.20 20.37
C VAL A 467 1.61 1.95 19.62
N LYS A 468 1.67 2.02 18.29
CA LYS A 468 1.37 0.89 17.38
C LYS A 468 2.61 0.52 16.59
N ALA A 469 2.86 -0.78 16.48
CA ALA A 469 3.81 -1.26 15.48
C ALA A 469 3.16 -1.26 14.10
N ALA A 470 3.69 -0.47 13.17
CA ALA A 470 3.16 -0.36 11.81
C ALA A 470 3.47 -1.57 10.94
N ASN A 471 4.52 -2.32 11.27
CA ASN A 471 4.92 -3.54 10.56
C ASN A 471 5.54 -4.52 11.56
N SER A 472 5.82 -5.73 11.09
CA SER A 472 6.40 -6.88 11.80
C SER A 472 7.31 -6.53 13.00
N ALA A 473 6.70 -6.10 14.12
CA ALA A 473 7.42 -6.02 15.39
C ALA A 473 7.83 -7.43 15.81
N ALA A 474 9.11 -7.60 16.14
CA ALA A 474 9.63 -8.87 16.62
C ALA A 474 9.49 -8.96 18.13
N PRO A 475 9.28 -10.16 18.69
CA PRO A 475 9.44 -10.38 20.11
C PRO A 475 10.89 -10.09 20.55
N GLY A 476 11.06 -9.49 21.71
CA GLY A 476 12.37 -9.22 22.27
C GLY A 476 13.09 -8.00 21.70
N VAL A 477 12.46 -7.26 20.77
CA VAL A 477 13.01 -5.98 20.31
C VAL A 477 12.81 -4.93 21.42
N SER A 478 13.92 -4.34 21.84
CA SER A 478 13.93 -3.26 22.81
C SER A 478 14.63 -2.04 22.22
N GLY A 479 13.95 -0.90 22.19
CA GLY A 479 14.53 0.30 21.60
C GLY A 479 13.84 1.58 22.05
N VAL A 480 14.56 2.68 21.94
CA VAL A 480 14.04 4.02 22.20
C VAL A 480 13.24 4.46 20.97
N PHE A 481 12.02 4.94 21.20
CA PHE A 481 11.13 5.42 20.14
C PHE A 481 10.93 6.95 20.17
N ILE A 482 11.25 7.58 21.29
CA ILE A 482 11.26 9.04 21.46
C ILE A 482 12.39 9.44 22.41
N THR A 483 13.09 10.52 22.08
CA THR A 483 14.01 11.22 22.99
C THR A 483 13.59 12.67 23.10
N ALA A 484 13.76 13.29 24.28
CA ALA A 484 13.48 14.71 24.47
C ALA A 484 14.41 15.32 25.56
N ASN A 485 14.42 16.65 25.62
CA ASN A 485 15.12 17.34 26.72
C ASN A 485 14.48 17.00 28.09
N SER A 486 13.15 17.04 28.15
CA SER A 486 12.36 16.45 29.24
C SER A 486 11.08 15.84 28.68
N ILE A 487 10.62 14.75 29.31
CA ILE A 487 9.34 14.10 28.96
C ILE A 487 8.43 14.19 30.17
N VAL A 488 7.29 14.84 29.98
CA VAL A 488 6.17 14.83 30.92
C VAL A 488 5.08 13.93 30.33
N SER A 489 4.87 12.77 30.95
CA SER A 489 3.83 11.84 30.53
C SER A 489 2.59 11.93 31.40
N GLY A 490 1.42 11.94 30.79
CA GLY A 490 0.14 11.76 31.46
C GLY A 490 -0.05 10.34 31.98
N SER A 491 -1.12 10.09 32.71
CA SER A 491 -1.34 8.87 33.50
C SER A 491 -1.79 7.63 32.71
N SER A 492 -1.96 7.68 31.38
CA SER A 492 -2.46 6.53 30.59
C SER A 492 -1.79 6.41 29.24
N THR A 493 -0.83 5.50 29.15
CA THR A 493 -0.38 4.94 27.87
C THR A 493 -1.24 3.72 27.56
N GLU A 494 -2.15 3.79 26.60
CA GLU A 494 -2.82 2.61 26.04
C GLU A 494 -1.94 2.03 24.94
N GLN A 495 -1.71 0.71 25.03
CA GLN A 495 -0.95 -0.05 24.04
C GLN A 495 -1.92 -0.92 23.25
N GLU A 496 -1.97 -0.77 21.97
CA GLU A 496 -2.64 -1.72 21.10
C GLU A 496 -1.62 -2.32 20.12
N PHE A 497 -1.12 -3.52 20.48
CA PHE A 497 -0.42 -4.36 19.52
C PHE A 497 -1.41 -5.34 18.93
N SER A 498 -1.36 -5.52 17.61
CA SER A 498 -2.18 -6.50 16.94
C SER A 498 -1.66 -7.91 17.22
N GLY A 499 -2.57 -8.84 17.41
CA GLY A 499 -2.24 -10.27 17.51
C GLY A 499 -1.65 -10.68 18.85
N MET A 500 -0.57 -11.43 18.77
CA MET A 500 0.11 -12.04 19.93
C MET A 500 1.23 -11.17 20.49
N LEU A 501 1.56 -10.09 19.81
CA LEU A 501 2.55 -9.15 20.32
C LEU A 501 1.96 -8.32 21.45
N ASP A 502 2.75 -8.14 22.47
CA ASP A 502 2.49 -7.25 23.58
C ASP A 502 3.75 -6.42 23.83
N ALA A 503 3.62 -5.31 24.52
CA ALA A 503 4.77 -4.47 24.75
C ALA A 503 4.75 -3.84 26.15
N GLN A 504 5.91 -3.65 26.68
CA GLN A 504 6.14 -2.83 27.84
C GLN A 504 6.71 -1.47 27.39
N ILE A 505 6.00 -0.40 27.69
CA ILE A 505 6.47 0.96 27.51
C ILE A 505 6.99 1.46 28.86
N VAL A 506 8.21 1.97 28.82
CA VAL A 506 8.82 2.68 29.95
C VAL A 506 9.18 4.07 29.45
N VAL A 507 8.59 5.09 30.05
CA VAL A 507 8.91 6.49 29.75
C VAL A 507 9.58 7.07 31.00
N ASP A 508 10.83 7.46 30.86
CA ASP A 508 11.51 8.25 31.86
C ASP A 508 11.52 9.74 31.49
N ASN A 509 12.28 10.57 32.18
CA ASN A 509 12.28 12.00 31.94
C ASN A 509 12.98 12.44 30.65
N LYS A 510 13.59 11.55 29.90
CA LYS A 510 14.32 11.87 28.65
C LYS A 510 14.02 10.91 27.49
N ASP A 511 13.70 9.69 27.84
CA ASP A 511 13.54 8.62 26.82
C ASP A 511 12.23 7.88 27.02
N GLY A 512 11.55 7.59 25.91
CA GLY A 512 10.48 6.60 25.83
C GLY A 512 11.03 5.33 25.19
N LYS A 513 10.97 4.22 25.92
CA LYS A 513 11.48 2.92 25.50
C LYS A 513 10.36 1.90 25.38
N LEU A 514 10.35 1.20 24.27
CA LEU A 514 9.44 0.10 24.02
C LEU A 514 10.22 -1.22 24.01
N THR A 515 9.67 -2.22 24.72
CA THR A 515 10.15 -3.59 24.65
C THR A 515 8.99 -4.50 24.27
N THR A 516 9.09 -5.18 23.13
CA THR A 516 8.07 -6.12 22.67
C THR A 516 8.35 -7.52 23.19
N PHE A 517 7.26 -8.22 23.53
CA PHE A 517 7.28 -9.64 23.86
C PHE A 517 6.04 -10.30 23.30
N VAL A 518 6.03 -11.63 23.29
CA VAL A 518 4.87 -12.40 22.81
C VAL A 518 4.03 -12.81 24.01
N SER A 519 2.73 -12.53 23.98
CA SER A 519 1.78 -12.96 24.98
C SER A 519 0.72 -13.88 24.37
N ASN A 520 0.24 -14.88 25.11
CA ASN A 520 -0.83 -15.77 24.66
C ASN A 520 -2.20 -15.12 24.89
N ASN A 521 -2.44 -13.99 24.27
CA ASN A 521 -3.69 -13.22 24.40
C ASN A 521 -4.77 -13.64 23.39
N THR A 522 -4.49 -14.62 22.55
CA THR A 522 -5.40 -15.12 21.49
C THR A 522 -6.25 -16.29 21.94
N GLY A 523 -6.00 -16.84 23.13
CA GLY A 523 -6.68 -18.07 23.62
C GLY A 523 -6.21 -19.36 22.95
N GLY A 524 -5.09 -19.32 22.20
CA GLY A 524 -4.45 -20.51 21.64
C GLY A 524 -3.92 -21.46 22.72
N ASN A 525 -3.60 -22.70 22.32
CA ASN A 525 -3.05 -23.70 23.23
C ASN A 525 -1.72 -23.22 23.81
N SER A 526 -1.64 -23.21 25.13
CA SER A 526 -0.45 -22.76 25.85
C SER A 526 0.82 -23.56 25.53
N ALA A 527 0.70 -24.84 25.22
CA ALA A 527 1.82 -25.68 24.85
C ALA A 527 2.37 -25.31 23.46
N THR A 528 1.49 -25.12 22.48
CA THR A 528 1.85 -24.68 21.13
C THR A 528 2.50 -23.29 21.16
N PHE A 529 1.92 -22.38 21.94
CA PHE A 529 2.48 -21.05 22.16
C PHE A 529 3.90 -21.12 22.75
N ALA A 530 4.09 -21.91 23.81
CA ALA A 530 5.39 -22.07 24.44
C ALA A 530 6.44 -22.66 23.49
N ALA A 531 6.03 -23.66 22.69
CA ALA A 531 6.89 -24.27 21.68
C ALA A 531 7.39 -23.25 20.63
N LEU A 532 6.46 -22.47 20.06
CA LEU A 532 6.78 -21.42 19.09
C LEU A 532 7.68 -20.33 19.69
N ASN A 533 7.37 -19.89 20.91
CA ASN A 533 8.14 -18.84 21.57
C ASN A 533 9.58 -19.32 21.93
N ASN A 534 9.74 -20.54 22.37
CA ASN A 534 11.06 -21.11 22.65
C ASN A 534 11.89 -21.27 21.36
N MET A 535 11.25 -21.78 20.31
CA MET A 535 11.90 -21.96 19.01
C MET A 535 12.37 -20.63 18.42
N TYR A 536 11.57 -19.54 18.57
CA TYR A 536 11.83 -18.25 17.98
C TYR A 536 13.26 -17.74 18.23
N PHE A 537 13.74 -17.84 19.45
CA PHE A 537 15.05 -17.34 19.85
C PHE A 537 16.23 -18.18 19.34
N SER A 538 15.98 -19.42 18.90
CA SER A 538 17.00 -20.31 18.31
C SER A 538 17.12 -20.17 16.80
N LEU A 539 16.15 -19.51 16.13
CA LEU A 539 16.11 -19.34 14.68
C LEU A 539 17.05 -18.24 14.18
N ASP A 540 17.54 -18.41 12.98
CA ASP A 540 18.20 -17.33 12.23
C ASP A 540 17.22 -16.22 11.84
N SER A 541 17.74 -15.05 11.38
CA SER A 541 16.94 -13.87 11.08
C SER A 541 15.92 -14.07 9.96
N ASP A 542 16.15 -14.94 8.99
CA ASP A 542 15.20 -15.17 7.90
C ASP A 542 14.05 -16.07 8.33
N ARG A 543 14.32 -17.04 9.18
CA ARG A 543 13.30 -17.90 9.80
C ARG A 543 12.50 -17.15 10.85
N GLN A 544 13.14 -16.27 11.63
CA GLN A 544 12.43 -15.35 12.53
C GLN A 544 11.42 -14.47 11.76
N LYS A 545 11.75 -13.97 10.58
CA LYS A 545 10.81 -13.22 9.73
C LYS A 545 9.59 -14.02 9.31
N GLN A 546 9.72 -15.34 9.10
CA GLN A 546 8.57 -16.21 8.82
C GLN A 546 7.63 -16.29 10.03
N MET A 547 8.18 -16.39 11.23
CA MET A 547 7.37 -16.35 12.46
C MET A 547 6.71 -15.01 12.74
N TYR A 548 7.29 -13.90 12.30
CA TYR A 548 6.66 -12.57 12.44
C TYR A 548 5.29 -12.51 11.79
N ARG A 549 5.07 -13.25 10.72
CA ARG A 549 3.75 -13.31 10.07
C ARG A 549 2.68 -13.85 11.00
N LEU A 550 3.02 -14.81 11.84
CA LEU A 550 2.10 -15.36 12.85
C LEU A 550 1.85 -14.34 13.97
N TYR A 551 2.92 -13.72 14.49
CA TYR A 551 2.81 -12.79 15.61
C TYR A 551 2.10 -11.48 15.27
N ALA A 552 2.15 -11.07 14.00
CA ALA A 552 1.49 -9.87 13.49
C ALA A 552 0.00 -10.06 13.15
N LEU A 553 -0.53 -11.30 13.21
CA LEU A 553 -1.94 -11.57 12.95
C LEU A 553 -2.83 -10.98 14.04
N ASP A 554 -4.01 -10.50 13.67
CA ASP A 554 -5.06 -10.18 14.63
C ASP A 554 -5.49 -11.42 15.43
N LYS A 555 -6.19 -11.22 16.54
CA LYS A 555 -6.59 -12.31 17.45
C LYS A 555 -7.34 -13.44 16.75
N THR A 556 -8.24 -13.12 15.82
CA THR A 556 -9.07 -14.11 15.12
C THR A 556 -8.23 -14.94 14.17
N ASN A 557 -7.40 -14.30 13.35
CA ASN A 557 -6.51 -14.97 12.42
C ASN A 557 -5.39 -15.73 13.15
N ALA A 558 -4.86 -15.21 14.25
CA ALA A 558 -3.89 -15.92 15.08
C ALA A 558 -4.50 -17.20 15.67
N ALA A 559 -5.69 -17.13 16.25
CA ALA A 559 -6.40 -18.32 16.76
C ALA A 559 -6.64 -19.37 15.66
N ALA A 560 -7.01 -18.91 14.46
CA ALA A 560 -7.16 -19.79 13.30
C ALA A 560 -5.83 -20.43 12.88
N ALA A 561 -4.73 -19.66 12.87
CA ALA A 561 -3.39 -20.16 12.56
C ALA A 561 -2.94 -21.22 13.57
N PHE A 562 -3.17 -21.01 14.88
CA PHE A 562 -2.91 -22.04 15.90
C PHE A 562 -3.68 -23.33 15.63
N SER A 563 -4.98 -23.22 15.37
CA SER A 563 -5.80 -24.36 15.02
C SER A 563 -5.30 -25.12 13.78
N GLN A 564 -4.73 -24.39 12.81
CA GLN A 564 -4.13 -24.97 11.61
C GLN A 564 -2.79 -25.66 11.92
N ILE A 565 -1.95 -25.07 12.78
CA ILE A 565 -0.68 -25.66 13.22
C ILE A 565 -0.94 -26.94 14.01
N GLU A 566 -1.97 -26.97 14.87
CA GLU A 566 -2.36 -28.10 15.69
C GLU A 566 -3.18 -29.17 14.95
N ASN A 567 -3.39 -29.01 13.66
CA ASN A 567 -4.26 -29.90 12.91
C ASN A 567 -3.78 -31.35 12.96
N GLY A 568 -4.74 -32.27 13.11
CA GLY A 568 -4.52 -33.70 13.24
C GLY A 568 -4.68 -34.51 11.96
N MET A 569 -4.63 -33.89 10.79
CA MET A 569 -4.92 -34.53 9.49
C MET A 569 -4.14 -35.82 9.26
N LEU A 570 -2.88 -35.88 9.67
CA LEU A 570 -2.05 -37.07 9.54
C LEU A 570 -2.47 -38.18 10.53
N LEU A 571 -3.01 -37.82 11.68
CA LEU A 571 -3.60 -38.78 12.62
C LEU A 571 -4.98 -39.28 12.13
N ASP A 572 -5.72 -38.44 11.40
CA ASP A 572 -6.96 -38.88 10.76
C ASP A 572 -6.68 -39.90 9.64
N LEU A 573 -5.57 -39.77 8.93
CA LEU A 573 -5.12 -40.75 7.97
C LEU A 573 -4.76 -42.09 8.67
N ALA A 574 -4.05 -42.03 9.80
CA ALA A 574 -3.73 -43.18 10.61
C ALA A 574 -5.00 -43.82 11.18
N HIS A 575 -5.97 -43.02 11.63
CA HIS A 575 -7.26 -43.49 12.10
C HIS A 575 -8.02 -44.25 11.00
N ASP A 576 -8.08 -43.66 9.80
CA ASP A 576 -8.71 -44.29 8.65
C ASP A 576 -8.03 -45.61 8.28
N ALA A 577 -6.72 -45.65 8.32
CA ALA A 577 -5.97 -46.91 8.08
C ALA A 577 -6.23 -48.02 9.13
N MET A 578 -6.42 -47.64 10.41
CA MET A 578 -6.77 -48.59 11.47
C MET A 578 -8.21 -49.09 11.36
N LYS A 579 -9.15 -48.20 11.11
CA LYS A 579 -10.58 -48.50 10.95
C LYS A 579 -10.85 -49.31 9.70
N ASN A 580 -10.07 -49.06 8.64
CA ASN A 580 -10.36 -49.60 7.32
C ASN A 580 -9.90 -51.06 7.14
N GLY A 581 -10.53 -51.93 7.88
CA GLY A 581 -10.31 -53.40 7.76
C GLY A 581 -10.89 -53.96 6.47
N SER A 582 -10.27 -53.62 5.29
CA SER A 582 -10.68 -54.23 4.03
C SER A 582 -10.68 -55.77 4.08
N VAL A 583 -9.65 -56.34 4.73
CA VAL A 583 -9.56 -57.73 5.02
C VAL A 583 -10.72 -58.23 5.88
N MET A 584 -11.09 -57.48 6.90
CA MET A 584 -12.25 -57.79 7.75
C MET A 584 -13.54 -57.85 6.92
N ARG A 585 -13.79 -56.83 6.05
CA ARG A 585 -14.96 -56.83 5.18
C ARG A 585 -14.95 -58.01 4.18
N ALA A 586 -13.77 -58.29 3.62
CA ALA A 586 -13.62 -59.41 2.72
C ALA A 586 -13.93 -60.76 3.40
N VAL A 587 -13.57 -60.93 4.65
CA VAL A 587 -13.78 -62.17 5.40
C VAL A 587 -15.21 -62.34 5.89
N TYR A 588 -15.82 -61.31 6.48
CA TYR A 588 -17.13 -61.41 7.12
C TYR A 588 -18.32 -61.11 6.21
N GLU A 589 -18.12 -60.27 5.24
CA GLU A 589 -19.21 -59.75 4.42
C GLU A 589 -19.27 -60.39 3.02
N GLN A 590 -18.89 -61.67 2.90
CA GLN A 590 -18.93 -62.45 1.67
C GLN A 590 -20.14 -63.36 1.56
N PRO A 591 -21.33 -62.88 1.32
CA PRO A 591 -22.50 -63.77 1.19
C PRO A 591 -22.52 -64.52 -0.13
N ALA A 592 -21.83 -64.00 -1.13
CA ALA A 592 -21.80 -64.62 -2.48
C ALA A 592 -20.99 -65.94 -2.50
N LEU A 593 -20.04 -66.06 -1.57
CA LEU A 593 -19.16 -67.20 -1.54
C LEU A 593 -19.68 -68.22 -0.54
N ALA A 594 -20.20 -69.28 -1.05
CA ALA A 594 -20.65 -70.38 -0.22
C ALA A 594 -19.48 -71.11 0.45
N ARG A 595 -18.34 -70.50 0.69
CA ARG A 595 -17.10 -71.08 1.26
C ARG A 595 -16.85 -72.50 0.67
N GLN A 596 -16.72 -72.49 -0.66
CA GLN A 596 -16.35 -73.66 -1.43
C GLN A 596 -14.90 -73.57 -1.86
N ASP A 597 -14.25 -74.67 -2.17
CA ASP A 597 -12.87 -74.55 -2.72
C ASP A 597 -12.90 -73.77 -4.04
N GLY A 598 -12.14 -72.66 -4.03
CA GLY A 598 -12.23 -71.74 -5.18
C GLY A 598 -11.39 -70.44 -5.02
N LEU A 599 -11.31 -69.74 -6.12
CA LEU A 599 -10.74 -68.39 -6.16
C LEU A 599 -11.87 -67.36 -6.13
N TRP A 600 -11.64 -66.23 -5.50
CA TRP A 600 -12.57 -65.16 -5.45
C TRP A 600 -11.88 -63.78 -5.55
N MET A 601 -12.60 -62.81 -6.05
CA MET A 601 -12.18 -61.43 -6.16
C MET A 601 -13.32 -60.55 -5.64
N LEU A 602 -12.93 -59.52 -4.93
CA LEU A 602 -13.83 -58.55 -4.34
C LEU A 602 -13.36 -57.17 -4.63
N ASN A 603 -14.24 -56.27 -5.10
CA ASN A 603 -14.04 -54.90 -5.31
C ASN A 603 -14.93 -54.09 -4.36
N ASN A 604 -14.36 -53.22 -3.58
CA ASN A 604 -15.08 -52.43 -2.60
C ASN A 604 -14.78 -50.95 -2.78
N LYS A 605 -15.80 -50.12 -2.75
CA LYS A 605 -15.66 -48.68 -2.74
C LYS A 605 -16.43 -48.11 -1.56
N ARG A 606 -15.82 -47.18 -0.87
CA ARG A 606 -16.43 -46.53 0.29
C ARG A 606 -16.36 -45.02 0.22
N TRP A 607 -17.32 -44.36 0.85
CA TRP A 607 -17.41 -42.92 1.02
C TRP A 607 -17.85 -42.64 2.44
N GLY A 608 -17.13 -41.74 3.11
CA GLY A 608 -17.43 -41.43 4.49
C GLY A 608 -17.15 -39.98 4.85
N ARG A 609 -17.66 -39.59 5.99
CA ARG A 609 -17.34 -38.33 6.65
C ARG A 609 -17.21 -38.58 8.15
N ILE A 610 -16.08 -38.18 8.74
CA ILE A 610 -15.82 -38.24 10.17
C ILE A 610 -15.49 -36.79 10.61
N GLY A 611 -16.32 -36.21 11.50
CA GLY A 611 -16.19 -34.85 11.94
C GLY A 611 -16.19 -33.86 10.74
N GLY A 612 -15.10 -33.15 10.54
CA GLY A 612 -14.87 -32.23 9.42
C GLY A 612 -14.21 -32.82 8.18
N ILE A 613 -13.95 -34.16 8.15
CA ILE A 613 -13.12 -34.80 7.15
C ILE A 613 -13.96 -35.73 6.28
N ASN A 614 -13.79 -35.66 4.97
CA ASN A 614 -14.34 -36.59 4.01
C ASN A 614 -13.29 -37.68 3.70
N GLY A 615 -13.72 -38.94 3.71
CA GLY A 615 -12.90 -40.08 3.33
C GLY A 615 -13.52 -40.82 2.15
N HIS A 616 -12.71 -41.32 1.26
CA HIS A 616 -13.13 -42.27 0.24
C HIS A 616 -12.02 -43.28 -0.01
N GLY A 617 -12.41 -44.47 -0.34
CA GLY A 617 -11.46 -45.54 -0.57
C GLY A 617 -11.94 -46.54 -1.59
N TYR A 618 -10.98 -47.19 -2.18
CA TYR A 618 -11.16 -48.27 -3.12
C TYR A 618 -10.27 -49.46 -2.69
N ASN A 619 -10.82 -50.65 -2.66
CA ASN A 619 -10.07 -51.86 -2.35
C ASN A 619 -10.34 -52.97 -3.38
N LEU A 620 -9.30 -53.70 -3.75
CA LEU A 620 -9.34 -54.89 -4.56
C LEU A 620 -8.75 -56.06 -3.75
N THR A 621 -9.59 -57.01 -3.38
CA THR A 621 -9.15 -58.17 -2.63
C THR A 621 -9.25 -59.42 -3.54
N ILE A 622 -8.24 -60.24 -3.52
CA ILE A 622 -8.21 -61.53 -4.20
C ILE A 622 -7.90 -62.59 -3.17
N GLY A 623 -8.68 -63.67 -3.13
CA GLY A 623 -8.49 -64.72 -2.15
C GLY A 623 -8.73 -66.11 -2.71
N LYS A 624 -8.25 -67.08 -1.97
CA LYS A 624 -8.49 -68.50 -2.22
C LYS A 624 -8.97 -69.16 -0.96
N ASP A 625 -10.13 -69.84 -1.08
CA ASP A 625 -10.69 -70.78 -0.05
C ASP A 625 -10.20 -72.17 -0.28
N PHE A 626 -9.99 -72.92 0.81
CA PHE A 626 -9.71 -74.30 0.86
C PHE A 626 -10.64 -74.97 1.90
N LEU A 627 -11.22 -76.04 1.53
CA LEU A 627 -12.03 -76.85 2.45
C LEU A 627 -11.14 -77.88 3.10
N PHE A 628 -11.27 -78.17 4.39
CA PHE A 628 -10.61 -79.30 5.05
C PHE A 628 -11.60 -80.33 5.50
N ASP A 629 -12.89 -80.05 5.58
CA ASP A 629 -14.00 -80.95 5.77
C ASP A 629 -15.32 -80.35 5.27
N GLU A 630 -16.47 -80.98 5.45
CA GLU A 630 -17.79 -80.56 5.01
C GLU A 630 -18.23 -79.22 5.66
N HIS A 631 -17.59 -78.82 6.76
CA HIS A 631 -18.01 -77.70 7.57
C HIS A 631 -16.88 -76.63 7.75
N GLY A 632 -15.61 -77.12 7.72
CA GLY A 632 -14.47 -76.23 7.99
C GLY A 632 -13.77 -75.73 6.75
N TYR A 633 -13.34 -74.49 6.80
CA TYR A 633 -12.60 -73.86 5.73
C TYR A 633 -11.46 -73.01 6.27
N TYR A 634 -10.47 -72.81 5.45
CA TYR A 634 -9.44 -71.80 5.65
C TYR A 634 -9.09 -71.14 4.34
N GLY A 635 -8.48 -69.92 4.39
CA GLY A 635 -8.09 -69.24 3.16
C GLY A 635 -6.98 -68.24 3.38
N LEU A 636 -6.46 -67.86 2.27
CA LEU A 636 -5.51 -66.74 2.23
C LEU A 636 -6.04 -65.68 1.27
N LEU A 637 -5.69 -64.43 1.54
CA LEU A 637 -6.06 -63.32 0.70
C LEU A 637 -4.94 -62.31 0.59
N PHE A 638 -4.96 -61.59 -0.53
CA PHE A 638 -4.21 -60.37 -0.77
C PHE A 638 -5.19 -59.25 -1.03
N ASP A 639 -4.92 -58.10 -0.42
CA ASP A 639 -5.73 -56.90 -0.57
C ASP A 639 -4.86 -55.72 -0.96
N TYR A 640 -5.28 -55.00 -2.00
CA TYR A 640 -4.76 -53.71 -2.38
C TYR A 640 -5.84 -52.65 -2.15
N GLY A 641 -5.47 -51.55 -1.46
CA GLY A 641 -6.37 -50.44 -1.21
C GLY A 641 -5.71 -49.10 -1.53
N SER A 642 -6.49 -48.19 -2.08
CA SER A 642 -6.12 -46.78 -2.24
C SER A 642 -7.17 -45.90 -1.59
N ASN A 643 -6.76 -45.11 -0.63
CA ASN A 643 -7.65 -44.39 0.27
C ASN A 643 -7.20 -42.95 0.41
N THR A 644 -8.17 -42.06 0.49
CA THR A 644 -7.94 -40.60 0.59
C THR A 644 -8.82 -40.04 1.69
N VAL A 645 -8.27 -39.12 2.45
CA VAL A 645 -8.99 -38.29 3.41
C VAL A 645 -8.72 -36.82 3.11
N SER A 646 -9.73 -35.98 3.24
CA SER A 646 -9.59 -34.54 2.92
C SER A 646 -10.53 -33.70 3.76
N GLY A 647 -10.06 -32.51 4.12
CA GLY A 647 -10.81 -31.51 4.90
C GLY A 647 -10.22 -30.12 4.76
N ALA A 648 -10.77 -29.19 5.52
CA ALA A 648 -10.30 -27.80 5.50
C ALA A 648 -8.85 -27.66 5.99
N ALA A 649 -8.38 -28.57 6.84
CA ALA A 649 -7.05 -28.55 7.43
C ALA A 649 -5.98 -29.29 6.60
N GLY A 650 -6.37 -29.97 5.51
CA GLY A 650 -5.43 -30.73 4.68
C GLY A 650 -6.06 -31.87 3.91
N SER A 651 -5.20 -32.65 3.30
CA SER A 651 -5.55 -33.90 2.62
C SER A 651 -4.47 -34.95 2.86
N GLY A 652 -4.84 -36.19 2.74
CA GLY A 652 -3.92 -37.31 2.83
C GLY A 652 -4.39 -38.48 1.98
N GLU A 653 -3.47 -39.28 1.51
CA GLU A 653 -3.72 -40.51 0.78
C GLU A 653 -2.82 -41.62 1.30
N TYR A 654 -3.28 -42.84 1.22
CA TYR A 654 -2.42 -44.01 1.42
C TYR A 654 -2.80 -45.16 0.49
N ASP A 655 -1.78 -45.83 0.01
CA ASP A 655 -1.92 -47.12 -0.66
C ASP A 655 -1.56 -48.21 0.33
N SER A 656 -2.44 -49.23 0.44
CA SER A 656 -2.27 -50.35 1.35
C SER A 656 -2.13 -51.68 0.62
N TYR A 657 -1.22 -52.50 1.10
CA TYR A 657 -1.00 -53.88 0.63
C TYR A 657 -1.09 -54.82 1.83
N SER A 658 -2.09 -55.67 1.85
CA SER A 658 -2.33 -56.55 3.01
C SER A 658 -2.38 -58.00 2.62
N LEU A 659 -1.81 -58.84 3.47
CA LEU A 659 -1.96 -60.30 3.42
C LEU A 659 -2.83 -60.73 4.60
N GLY A 660 -3.78 -61.59 4.35
CA GLY A 660 -4.68 -62.15 5.37
C GLY A 660 -4.80 -63.65 5.28
N LEU A 661 -4.83 -64.26 6.47
CA LEU A 661 -5.19 -65.65 6.69
C LEU A 661 -6.50 -65.67 7.46
N TYR A 662 -7.42 -66.53 7.07
CA TYR A 662 -8.69 -66.67 7.77
C TYR A 662 -9.08 -68.16 7.80
N ALA A 663 -9.87 -68.52 8.83
CA ALA A 663 -10.43 -69.81 8.97
C ALA A 663 -11.80 -69.74 9.66
N GLY A 664 -12.61 -70.73 9.42
CA GLY A 664 -13.93 -70.77 10.02
C GLY A 664 -14.58 -72.20 9.95
N ASN A 665 -15.69 -72.29 10.67
CA ASN A 665 -16.52 -73.47 10.65
C ASN A 665 -17.99 -73.03 10.51
N LYS A 666 -18.73 -73.79 9.68
CA LYS A 666 -20.17 -73.60 9.45
C LYS A 666 -20.98 -74.72 10.07
N ASN A 667 -20.68 -75.15 11.32
CA ASN A 667 -21.48 -76.10 12.08
C ASN A 667 -22.82 -75.43 12.42
N LYS A 668 -23.81 -75.67 11.59
CA LYS A 668 -25.18 -75.22 11.90
C LYS A 668 -25.70 -75.86 13.15
N PRO A 669 -26.42 -75.14 14.04
CA PRO A 669 -26.89 -73.78 13.86
C PRO A 669 -25.84 -72.70 14.09
N GLY A 670 -24.68 -73.00 14.64
CA GLY A 670 -23.63 -71.92 14.84
C GLY A 670 -22.57 -71.89 13.79
N SER A 671 -22.00 -70.76 13.60
CA SER A 671 -20.83 -70.53 12.70
C SER A 671 -19.84 -69.61 13.35
N ILE A 672 -18.56 -69.93 13.19
CA ILE A 672 -17.45 -69.04 13.64
C ILE A 672 -16.49 -68.76 12.48
N THR A 673 -16.06 -67.57 12.39
CA THR A 673 -15.03 -67.15 11.43
C THR A 673 -14.04 -66.22 12.10
N GLY A 674 -12.77 -66.43 11.88
CA GLY A 674 -11.70 -65.52 12.36
C GLY A 674 -10.64 -65.21 11.30
N PHE A 675 -9.94 -64.17 11.47
CA PHE A 675 -8.83 -63.80 10.58
C PHE A 675 -7.65 -63.17 11.33
N VAL A 676 -6.49 -63.25 10.71
CA VAL A 676 -5.33 -62.41 11.03
C VAL A 676 -4.80 -61.81 9.74
N SER A 677 -4.41 -60.53 9.79
CA SER A 677 -3.89 -59.84 8.64
C SER A 677 -2.69 -58.97 8.97
N TYR A 678 -1.82 -58.77 8.00
CA TYR A 678 -0.71 -57.85 8.08
C TYR A 678 -0.68 -56.95 6.85
N GLY A 679 -0.68 -55.64 7.08
CA GLY A 679 -0.72 -54.62 6.04
C GLY A 679 0.48 -53.69 6.09
N LEU A 680 0.91 -53.23 4.91
CA LEU A 680 1.89 -52.22 4.69
C LEU A 680 1.20 -51.05 4.02
N GLN A 681 1.41 -49.79 4.47
CA GLN A 681 0.84 -48.61 3.89
C GLN A 681 1.96 -47.64 3.51
N ALA A 682 1.85 -47.07 2.30
CA ALA A 682 2.60 -45.91 1.84
C ALA A 682 1.71 -44.69 1.95
N ASN A 683 2.06 -43.76 2.82
CA ASN A 683 1.22 -42.58 3.16
C ASN A 683 1.82 -41.30 2.60
N LYS A 684 0.96 -40.44 2.12
CA LYS A 684 1.27 -39.03 1.77
C LYS A 684 0.26 -38.12 2.42
N GLY A 685 0.72 -37.02 2.93
CA GLY A 685 -0.15 -36.02 3.57
C GLY A 685 0.25 -34.58 3.24
N THR A 686 -0.75 -33.72 3.17
CA THR A 686 -0.59 -32.29 2.99
C THR A 686 -1.40 -31.57 4.06
N ALA A 687 -0.74 -30.85 4.93
CA ALA A 687 -1.40 -29.97 5.91
C ALA A 687 -1.50 -28.55 5.35
N TYR A 688 -2.67 -27.92 5.45
CA TYR A 688 -2.94 -26.57 4.96
C TYR A 688 -2.87 -25.59 6.11
N LEU A 689 -2.07 -24.51 5.92
CA LEU A 689 -1.96 -23.38 6.82
C LEU A 689 -2.32 -22.08 6.06
N PRO A 690 -3.57 -21.96 5.57
CA PRO A 690 -3.97 -20.87 4.68
C PRO A 690 -3.81 -19.48 5.28
N VAL A 691 -3.99 -19.31 6.59
CA VAL A 691 -3.78 -18.02 7.26
C VAL A 691 -2.32 -17.58 7.16
N LEU A 692 -1.40 -18.53 7.15
CA LEU A 692 0.05 -18.27 7.02
C LEU A 692 0.52 -18.30 5.56
N GLY A 693 -0.37 -18.66 4.62
CA GLY A 693 -0.04 -18.84 3.22
C GLY A 693 0.93 -19.98 2.96
N GLN A 694 0.88 -21.06 3.78
CA GLN A 694 1.82 -22.18 3.74
C GLN A 694 1.12 -23.53 3.57
N THR A 695 1.85 -24.51 3.08
CA THR A 695 1.45 -25.90 3.02
C THR A 695 2.61 -26.78 3.45
N ALA A 696 2.33 -27.81 4.27
CA ALA A 696 3.33 -28.78 4.69
C ALA A 696 3.02 -30.15 4.07
N GLU A 697 3.97 -30.74 3.40
CA GLU A 697 3.86 -32.04 2.76
C GLU A 697 4.64 -33.09 3.56
N SER A 698 4.16 -34.34 3.54
CA SER A 698 4.81 -35.46 4.22
C SER A 698 4.64 -36.75 3.44
N GLY A 699 5.62 -37.66 3.57
CA GLY A 699 5.57 -39.04 3.07
C GLY A 699 6.15 -39.97 4.10
N TYR A 700 5.44 -41.06 4.42
CA TYR A 700 5.90 -42.02 5.43
C TYR A 700 5.24 -43.38 5.26
N ASP A 701 5.89 -44.40 5.82
CA ASP A 701 5.41 -45.79 5.83
C ASP A 701 4.75 -46.12 7.15
N SER A 702 3.68 -46.94 7.10
CA SER A 702 3.04 -47.50 8.26
C SER A 702 2.70 -48.98 8.06
N LYS A 703 2.31 -49.62 9.14
CA LYS A 703 1.99 -51.05 9.18
C LYS A 703 0.78 -51.27 10.05
N THR A 704 -0.06 -52.25 9.67
CA THR A 704 -1.20 -52.68 10.46
C THR A 704 -1.11 -54.19 10.72
N LEU A 705 -1.53 -54.61 11.92
CA LEU A 705 -1.78 -55.98 12.28
C LEU A 705 -3.23 -56.10 12.73
N GLY A 706 -4.04 -56.79 11.95
CA GLY A 706 -5.47 -56.96 12.21
C GLY A 706 -5.80 -58.38 12.70
N ILE A 707 -6.66 -58.50 13.68
CA ILE A 707 -7.21 -59.78 14.18
C ILE A 707 -8.71 -59.58 14.41
N GLY A 708 -9.50 -60.56 14.01
CA GLY A 708 -10.94 -60.49 14.27
C GLY A 708 -11.61 -61.85 14.32
N VAL A 709 -12.77 -61.85 14.94
CA VAL A 709 -13.63 -63.03 15.07
C VAL A 709 -15.10 -62.63 15.01
N GLU A 710 -15.90 -63.46 14.32
CA GLU A 710 -17.35 -63.33 14.26
C GLU A 710 -17.93 -64.66 14.63
N TYR A 711 -18.98 -64.72 15.47
CA TYR A 711 -19.82 -65.84 15.76
C TYR A 711 -21.26 -65.42 15.38
N ALA A 712 -21.94 -66.30 14.62
CA ALA A 712 -23.35 -66.17 14.27
C ALA A 712 -24.11 -67.48 14.58
N TYR A 713 -25.40 -67.35 14.95
CA TYR A 713 -26.22 -68.50 15.32
C TYR A 713 -27.57 -68.39 14.60
N ASP A 714 -27.87 -69.36 13.73
CA ASP A 714 -29.11 -69.47 12.95
C ASP A 714 -30.26 -69.97 13.85
N LEU A 715 -31.17 -69.04 14.16
CA LEU A 715 -32.34 -69.34 15.01
C LEU A 715 -33.38 -70.16 14.27
N ASP A 716 -33.37 -70.17 13.02
CA ASP A 716 -34.34 -70.85 12.12
C ASP A 716 -33.76 -72.12 11.51
N TYR A 717 -32.72 -72.66 12.11
CA TYR A 717 -32.05 -73.88 11.64
C TYR A 717 -33.07 -75.02 11.48
N GLY A 718 -33.00 -75.74 10.35
CA GLY A 718 -33.96 -76.78 9.94
C GLY A 718 -35.18 -76.28 9.16
N LYS A 719 -35.40 -74.96 9.00
CA LYS A 719 -36.37 -74.44 8.06
C LYS A 719 -35.86 -74.53 6.64
N PRO A 720 -36.75 -74.59 5.63
CA PRO A 720 -36.36 -74.45 4.21
C PRO A 720 -35.58 -73.12 3.93
N GLU A 721 -34.52 -73.25 3.14
CA GLU A 721 -33.64 -72.08 2.82
C GLU A 721 -34.38 -70.99 2.04
N GLU A 722 -35.50 -71.27 1.41
CA GLU A 722 -36.41 -70.38 0.74
C GLU A 722 -37.20 -69.47 1.72
N LEU A 723 -37.16 -69.72 3.01
CA LEU A 723 -37.71 -68.89 4.06
C LEU A 723 -36.63 -67.97 4.59
N TRP A 724 -37.06 -66.89 5.27
CA TRP A 724 -36.14 -66.00 5.98
C TRP A 724 -35.56 -66.71 7.17
N HIS A 725 -34.22 -66.67 7.26
CA HIS A 725 -33.45 -67.16 8.41
C HIS A 725 -32.95 -65.97 9.20
N VAL A 726 -33.10 -65.98 10.49
CA VAL A 726 -32.66 -64.89 11.39
C VAL A 726 -31.46 -65.44 12.19
N SER A 727 -30.32 -64.77 12.06
CA SER A 727 -29.11 -65.09 12.75
C SER A 727 -28.57 -63.96 13.57
N PRO A 728 -28.70 -63.95 14.93
CA PRO A 728 -27.91 -63.08 15.76
C PRO A 728 -26.41 -63.32 15.55
N TYR A 729 -25.62 -62.22 15.51
CA TYR A 729 -24.18 -62.34 15.42
C TYR A 729 -23.47 -61.44 16.42
N ALA A 730 -22.26 -61.82 16.80
CA ALA A 730 -21.33 -60.98 17.56
C ALA A 730 -19.98 -60.97 16.89
N ARG A 731 -19.38 -59.81 16.80
CA ARG A 731 -18.09 -59.57 16.14
C ARG A 731 -17.16 -58.81 17.06
N LEU A 732 -15.88 -59.16 17.08
CA LEU A 732 -14.82 -58.45 17.75
C LEU A 732 -13.67 -58.29 16.77
N ASN A 733 -13.19 -57.06 16.64
CA ASN A 733 -12.06 -56.72 15.78
C ASN A 733 -11.05 -55.88 16.57
N PHE A 734 -9.79 -56.12 16.28
CA PHE A 734 -8.65 -55.40 16.82
C PHE A 734 -7.63 -55.10 15.69
N THR A 735 -7.16 -53.88 15.62
CA THR A 735 -6.10 -53.46 14.69
C THR A 735 -5.04 -52.71 15.46
N HIS A 736 -3.81 -53.19 15.39
CA HIS A 736 -2.61 -52.50 15.87
C HIS A 736 -1.96 -51.76 14.70
N TYR A 737 -1.71 -50.48 14.88
CA TYR A 737 -1.06 -49.61 13.89
C TYR A 737 0.31 -49.17 14.39
N ARG A 738 1.26 -49.04 13.46
CA ARG A 738 2.59 -48.51 13.75
C ARG A 738 3.15 -47.77 12.56
N GLN A 739 3.59 -46.53 12.78
CA GLN A 739 4.34 -45.74 11.80
C GLN A 739 5.75 -45.42 12.27
N LYS A 740 6.65 -45.15 11.30
CA LYS A 740 7.97 -44.61 11.56
C LYS A 740 7.92 -43.12 11.81
N ALA A 741 8.98 -42.56 12.42
CA ALA A 741 9.17 -41.14 12.50
C ALA A 741 9.34 -40.53 11.10
N PHE A 742 8.80 -39.30 10.90
CA PHE A 742 8.91 -38.55 9.65
C PHE A 742 8.85 -37.05 9.91
N ARG A 743 9.15 -36.24 8.90
CA ARG A 743 9.07 -34.79 8.95
C ARG A 743 8.20 -34.25 7.82
N GLU A 744 7.51 -33.15 8.11
CA GLU A 744 6.85 -32.31 7.11
C GLU A 744 7.87 -31.42 6.41
N HIS A 745 7.54 -30.98 5.20
CA HIS A 745 8.35 -30.07 4.39
C HIS A 745 7.45 -29.11 3.62
N GLY A 746 7.85 -27.83 3.53
CA GLY A 746 7.16 -26.81 2.71
C GLY A 746 6.52 -25.68 3.50
N ALA A 747 6.27 -25.85 4.80
CA ALA A 747 5.77 -24.78 5.66
C ALA A 747 6.89 -24.03 6.43
N GLY A 748 8.14 -24.30 6.10
CA GLY A 748 9.29 -23.62 6.68
C GLY A 748 9.38 -23.83 8.19
N VAL A 749 9.37 -22.76 8.98
CA VAL A 749 9.45 -22.83 10.45
C VAL A 749 8.26 -23.54 11.10
N PHE A 750 7.15 -23.72 10.38
CA PHE A 750 5.96 -24.41 10.85
C PHE A 750 5.91 -25.89 10.47
N ASP A 751 6.93 -26.42 9.79
CA ASP A 751 7.07 -27.85 9.52
C ASP A 751 7.18 -28.61 10.83
N ARG A 752 6.42 -29.71 10.94
CA ARG A 752 6.40 -30.54 12.15
C ARG A 752 7.22 -31.81 11.97
N SER A 753 7.78 -32.28 13.06
CA SER A 753 8.46 -33.56 13.15
C SER A 753 7.60 -34.54 13.98
N PHE A 754 7.25 -35.63 13.38
CA PHE A 754 6.44 -36.70 13.97
C PHE A 754 7.37 -37.82 14.42
N GLY A 755 7.30 -38.20 15.69
CA GLY A 755 8.00 -39.34 16.21
C GLY A 755 7.43 -40.66 15.67
N SER A 756 8.04 -41.76 16.02
CA SER A 756 7.40 -43.08 15.80
C SER A 756 6.14 -43.17 16.64
N TYR A 757 5.04 -43.61 16.04
CA TYR A 757 3.75 -43.68 16.68
C TYR A 757 3.16 -45.10 16.55
N SER A 758 2.50 -45.57 17.60
CA SER A 758 1.70 -46.79 17.56
C SER A 758 0.44 -46.63 18.37
N ASP A 759 -0.66 -47.14 17.85
CA ASP A 759 -1.97 -47.10 18.50
C ASP A 759 -2.78 -48.36 18.17
N ASN A 760 -3.87 -48.55 18.92
CA ASN A 760 -4.75 -49.69 18.78
C ASN A 760 -6.18 -49.23 18.54
N TYR A 761 -6.82 -49.82 17.58
CA TYR A 761 -8.23 -49.68 17.30
C TYR A 761 -8.95 -50.97 17.64
N ALA A 762 -10.00 -50.91 18.42
CA ALA A 762 -10.81 -52.06 18.80
C ALA A 762 -12.29 -51.75 18.72
N GLU A 763 -13.06 -52.65 18.12
CA GLU A 763 -14.52 -52.52 17.99
C GLU A 763 -15.23 -53.80 18.30
N GLY A 764 -16.41 -53.70 18.85
CA GLY A 764 -17.34 -54.81 19.07
C GLY A 764 -18.68 -54.51 18.41
N GLU A 765 -19.26 -55.49 17.75
CA GLU A 765 -20.53 -55.34 17.04
C GLU A 765 -21.47 -56.47 17.41
N LEU A 766 -22.73 -56.17 17.71
CA LEU A 766 -23.82 -57.11 17.93
C LEU A 766 -24.93 -56.79 16.95
N GLY A 767 -25.48 -57.79 16.27
CA GLY A 767 -26.50 -57.58 15.27
C GLY A 767 -27.34 -58.79 14.92
N LEU A 768 -28.22 -58.55 13.96
CA LEU A 768 -29.08 -59.56 13.38
C LEU A 768 -28.87 -59.64 11.88
N SER A 769 -28.67 -60.80 11.33
CA SER A 769 -28.72 -61.08 9.90
C SER A 769 -30.04 -61.73 9.54
N PHE A 770 -30.61 -61.28 8.47
CA PHE A 770 -31.82 -61.85 7.85
C PHE A 770 -31.44 -62.29 6.46
N ASP A 771 -31.42 -63.61 6.27
CA ASP A 771 -30.92 -64.23 5.05
C ASP A 771 -31.98 -65.07 4.40
N ARG A 772 -32.04 -65.12 3.04
CA ARG A 772 -32.91 -65.97 2.25
C ARG A 772 -32.21 -66.49 1.02
N SER A 773 -32.31 -67.75 0.71
CA SER A 773 -31.81 -68.37 -0.52
C SER A 773 -32.93 -68.88 -1.38
N GLU A 774 -32.92 -68.57 -2.69
CA GLU A 774 -33.91 -69.09 -3.66
C GLU A 774 -33.15 -69.55 -4.93
N GLY A 775 -33.30 -70.86 -5.20
CA GLY A 775 -32.73 -71.53 -6.36
C GLY A 775 -31.22 -71.27 -6.51
N THR A 776 -30.81 -70.50 -7.49
CA THR A 776 -29.39 -70.12 -7.74
C THR A 776 -29.02 -68.78 -7.11
N GLY A 777 -29.77 -68.24 -6.20
CA GLY A 777 -29.52 -66.95 -5.64
C GLY A 777 -29.77 -66.83 -4.14
N GLY A 778 -29.34 -65.76 -3.55
CA GLY A 778 -29.58 -65.42 -2.17
C GLY A 778 -29.48 -63.91 -1.92
N TYR A 779 -30.19 -63.43 -0.96
CA TYR A 779 -30.16 -62.03 -0.56
C TYR A 779 -30.41 -61.94 0.96
N GLY A 780 -29.98 -60.81 1.49
CA GLY A 780 -30.18 -60.57 2.92
C GLY A 780 -29.89 -59.16 3.35
N ILE A 781 -30.19 -58.91 4.64
CA ILE A 781 -30.00 -57.63 5.32
C ILE A 781 -29.31 -57.92 6.66
N ARG A 782 -28.33 -57.16 6.99
CA ARG A 782 -27.71 -57.12 8.34
C ARG A 782 -28.00 -55.77 9.01
N LEU A 783 -28.35 -55.81 10.28
CA LEU A 783 -28.55 -54.66 11.14
C LEU A 783 -27.77 -54.88 12.43
N GLY A 784 -27.00 -53.88 12.83
CA GLY A 784 -26.15 -54.03 13.99
C GLY A 784 -25.91 -52.75 14.78
N TYR A 785 -25.52 -52.94 16.01
CA TYR A 785 -24.96 -51.90 16.88
C TYR A 785 -23.49 -52.20 17.10
N LYS A 786 -22.68 -51.29 16.72
CA LYS A 786 -21.21 -51.33 16.81
C LYS A 786 -20.75 -50.32 17.85
N ARG A 787 -19.84 -50.70 18.70
CA ARG A 787 -19.20 -49.86 19.70
C ARG A 787 -17.70 -49.88 19.54
N ILE A 788 -17.11 -48.67 19.47
CA ILE A 788 -15.64 -48.53 19.51
C ILE A 788 -15.19 -48.72 20.97
N LEU A 789 -14.34 -49.67 21.17
CA LEU A 789 -13.82 -50.05 22.50
C LEU A 789 -12.50 -49.32 22.79
N ALA A 790 -11.69 -49.08 21.77
CA ALA A 790 -10.43 -48.33 21.86
C ALA A 790 -10.13 -47.63 20.53
N GLY A 791 -9.43 -46.51 20.57
CA GLY A 791 -8.91 -45.80 19.36
C GLY A 791 -9.96 -44.93 18.66
N GLU A 792 -11.01 -44.45 19.34
CA GLU A 792 -12.01 -43.56 18.74
C GLU A 792 -11.42 -42.23 18.28
N ARG A 793 -10.31 -41.81 18.88
CA ARG A 793 -9.57 -40.61 18.61
C ARG A 793 -8.09 -40.82 18.91
N GLN A 794 -7.22 -40.38 18.01
CA GLN A 794 -5.79 -40.46 18.19
C GLN A 794 -5.27 -39.15 18.79
N LEU A 795 -4.25 -39.24 19.63
CA LEU A 795 -3.51 -38.14 20.22
C LEU A 795 -2.03 -38.45 20.07
N MET A 796 -1.28 -37.46 19.60
CA MET A 796 0.17 -37.55 19.49
C MET A 796 0.79 -36.23 19.90
N GLU A 797 1.94 -36.29 20.55
CA GLU A 797 2.80 -35.14 20.77
C GLU A 797 3.83 -35.06 19.63
N VAL A 798 3.87 -33.91 18.97
CA VAL A 798 4.79 -33.62 17.87
C VAL A 798 5.64 -32.42 18.22
N CYS A 799 6.72 -32.15 17.49
CA CYS A 799 7.53 -30.96 17.67
C CYS A 799 7.68 -30.21 16.34
N PHE A 800 8.10 -28.98 16.39
CA PHE A 800 8.54 -28.30 15.17
C PHE A 800 9.86 -28.88 14.69
N ALA A 801 10.01 -29.02 13.38
CA ALA A 801 11.19 -29.62 12.78
C ALA A 801 12.47 -28.80 13.04
N GLU A 802 12.34 -27.50 13.24
CA GLU A 802 13.43 -26.56 13.52
C GLU A 802 13.77 -26.42 15.01
N ASP A 803 12.92 -26.91 15.90
CA ASP A 803 13.12 -26.85 17.36
C ASP A 803 13.90 -28.05 17.93
N GLU A 804 14.38 -28.95 17.08
CA GLU A 804 15.03 -30.21 17.49
C GLU A 804 14.27 -30.94 18.61
N CYS A 805 12.96 -30.81 18.65
CA CYS A 805 12.03 -31.32 19.65
C CYS A 805 12.25 -30.83 21.10
N GLY A 806 12.63 -29.55 21.21
CA GLY A 806 12.75 -28.89 22.52
C GLY A 806 11.39 -28.68 23.22
N ALA A 807 10.30 -28.58 22.46
CA ALA A 807 8.94 -28.45 22.98
C ALA A 807 7.93 -29.29 22.18
N LEU A 808 6.93 -29.82 22.86
CA LEU A 808 5.95 -30.74 22.31
C LEU A 808 4.60 -30.05 22.08
N LEU A 809 3.97 -30.30 20.94
CA LEU A 809 2.65 -29.86 20.53
C LEU A 809 1.66 -31.03 20.61
N PRO A 810 0.50 -30.89 21.24
CA PRO A 810 -0.54 -31.92 21.16
C PRO A 810 -1.30 -31.81 19.85
N VAL A 811 -1.27 -32.87 19.05
CA VAL A 811 -2.04 -33.00 17.81
C VAL A 811 -3.09 -34.10 18.00
N ARG A 812 -4.31 -33.83 17.53
CA ARG A 812 -5.45 -34.73 17.72
C ARG A 812 -6.18 -34.96 16.41
N SER A 813 -6.62 -36.23 16.20
CA SER A 813 -7.56 -36.57 15.14
C SER A 813 -8.99 -36.14 15.46
N TRP A 814 -9.82 -36.06 14.45
CA TRP A 814 -11.28 -36.01 14.64
C TRP A 814 -11.77 -37.34 15.22
N GLY A 815 -12.69 -37.32 16.14
CA GLY A 815 -13.28 -38.55 16.67
C GLY A 815 -14.49 -38.97 15.84
N GLU A 816 -14.64 -40.26 15.65
CA GLU A 816 -15.80 -40.81 14.94
C GLU A 816 -17.03 -41.07 15.82
N GLY A 817 -16.91 -40.92 17.10
CA GLY A 817 -17.94 -41.31 18.09
C GLY A 817 -17.81 -42.76 18.46
N ARG A 818 -18.34 -43.14 19.65
CA ARG A 818 -18.19 -44.48 20.17
C ARG A 818 -19.29 -45.46 19.75
N ASN A 819 -20.49 -44.94 19.49
CA ASN A 819 -21.66 -45.77 19.27
C ASN A 819 -22.14 -45.59 17.82
N HIS A 820 -22.29 -46.68 17.13
CA HIS A 820 -22.64 -46.74 15.72
C HIS A 820 -23.83 -47.60 15.48
N PHE A 821 -24.67 -47.23 14.55
CA PHE A 821 -25.64 -48.10 13.89
C PHE A 821 -25.05 -48.53 12.56
N VAL A 822 -25.07 -49.85 12.30
CA VAL A 822 -24.59 -50.42 11.02
C VAL A 822 -25.72 -51.16 10.34
N ALA A 823 -25.76 -51.03 9.00
CA ALA A 823 -26.71 -51.75 8.18
C ALA A 823 -26.05 -52.19 6.88
N ALA A 824 -26.38 -53.36 6.37
CA ALA A 824 -25.95 -53.79 5.05
C ALA A 824 -27.06 -54.61 4.37
N ALA A 825 -27.19 -54.46 3.07
CA ALA A 825 -28.03 -55.28 2.20
C ALA A 825 -27.17 -55.92 1.13
N TYR A 826 -27.42 -57.13 0.80
CA TYR A 826 -26.62 -57.85 -0.13
C TYR A 826 -27.45 -58.82 -1.02
N VAL A 827 -26.90 -59.18 -2.18
CA VAL A 827 -27.47 -60.12 -3.14
C VAL A 827 -26.35 -61.01 -3.70
N ARG A 828 -26.69 -62.25 -3.96
CA ARG A 828 -25.79 -63.23 -4.59
C ARG A 828 -26.54 -63.96 -5.69
N HIS A 829 -25.83 -64.32 -6.79
CA HIS A 829 -26.35 -65.17 -7.85
C HIS A 829 -25.29 -66.16 -8.34
N ASP A 830 -25.65 -67.46 -8.44
CA ASP A 830 -24.84 -68.51 -8.98
C ASP A 830 -25.18 -68.73 -10.45
N PHE A 831 -24.36 -68.21 -11.35
CA PHE A 831 -24.58 -68.34 -12.82
C PHE A 831 -24.37 -69.78 -13.29
N SER A 832 -23.58 -70.53 -12.58
CA SER A 832 -23.31 -71.99 -12.82
C SER A 832 -22.77 -72.60 -11.56
N ARG A 833 -22.54 -73.94 -11.61
CA ARG A 833 -21.87 -74.62 -10.49
C ARG A 833 -20.44 -74.11 -10.22
N LYS A 834 -19.85 -73.42 -11.17
CA LYS A 834 -18.45 -72.91 -11.07
C LYS A 834 -18.37 -71.34 -10.84
N TRP A 835 -19.38 -70.64 -11.18
CA TRP A 835 -19.33 -69.20 -11.10
C TRP A 835 -20.46 -68.64 -10.25
N SER A 836 -20.10 -67.75 -9.33
CA SER A 836 -21.03 -66.94 -8.54
C SER A 836 -20.60 -65.47 -8.52
N ALA A 837 -21.55 -64.58 -8.44
CA ALA A 837 -21.30 -63.18 -8.23
C ALA A 837 -22.24 -62.61 -7.19
N GLY A 838 -21.82 -61.55 -6.58
CA GLY A 838 -22.60 -60.84 -5.58
C GLY A 838 -22.33 -59.33 -5.53
N GLY A 839 -23.13 -58.68 -4.74
CA GLY A 839 -22.92 -57.26 -4.43
C GLY A 839 -23.57 -56.89 -3.10
N SER A 840 -23.07 -55.84 -2.49
CA SER A 840 -23.68 -55.30 -1.27
C SER A 840 -23.55 -53.77 -1.18
N LEU A 841 -24.49 -53.24 -0.45
CA LEU A 841 -24.45 -51.84 0.03
C LEU A 841 -24.41 -51.86 1.55
N SER A 842 -23.56 -51.08 2.16
CA SER A 842 -23.40 -50.97 3.61
C SER A 842 -23.40 -49.52 4.05
N GLY A 843 -23.80 -49.29 5.28
CA GLY A 843 -23.75 -47.96 5.92
C GLY A 843 -23.39 -48.11 7.39
N ASP A 844 -22.67 -47.12 7.87
CA ASP A 844 -22.21 -46.99 9.25
C ASP A 844 -22.47 -45.56 9.70
N TRP A 845 -23.22 -45.34 10.76
CA TRP A 845 -23.64 -44.04 11.25
C TRP A 845 -23.38 -43.89 12.74
N SER A 846 -22.74 -42.77 13.09
CA SER A 846 -22.48 -42.38 14.47
C SER A 846 -22.75 -40.90 14.70
N ASN A 847 -22.65 -40.43 15.94
CA ASN A 847 -22.70 -38.98 16.24
C ASN A 847 -21.51 -38.19 15.65
N GLY A 848 -20.39 -38.84 15.38
CA GLY A 848 -19.16 -38.24 14.86
C GLY A 848 -18.96 -38.45 13.37
N GLY A 849 -19.78 -39.27 12.69
CA GLY A 849 -19.56 -39.58 11.29
C GLY A 849 -20.55 -40.50 10.64
N ARG A 850 -20.38 -40.69 9.36
CA ARG A 850 -21.13 -41.65 8.53
C ARG A 850 -20.23 -42.21 7.43
N GLU A 851 -20.43 -43.49 7.08
CA GLU A 851 -19.77 -44.14 5.96
C GLU A 851 -20.78 -44.94 5.16
N ILE A 852 -20.64 -44.96 3.85
CA ILE A 852 -21.41 -45.81 2.94
C ILE A 852 -20.41 -46.59 2.10
N GLY A 853 -20.65 -47.87 1.93
CA GLY A 853 -19.85 -48.79 1.11
C GLY A 853 -20.69 -49.45 0.03
N ALA A 854 -20.08 -49.69 -1.12
CA ALA A 854 -20.63 -50.51 -2.21
C ALA A 854 -19.58 -51.53 -2.62
N ARG A 855 -20.02 -52.76 -2.80
CA ARG A 855 -19.14 -53.88 -3.09
C ARG A 855 -19.69 -54.75 -4.21
N LEU A 856 -18.77 -55.26 -5.02
CA LEU A 856 -19.01 -56.31 -6.04
C LEU A 856 -18.02 -57.46 -5.83
N ASP A 857 -18.49 -58.66 -5.89
CA ASP A 857 -17.67 -59.85 -5.74
C ASP A 857 -17.95 -60.87 -6.83
N LEU A 858 -16.92 -61.64 -7.19
CA LEU A 858 -16.95 -62.69 -8.19
C LEU A 858 -16.17 -63.89 -7.65
N ALA A 859 -16.67 -65.08 -7.79
CA ALA A 859 -16.00 -66.31 -7.38
C ALA A 859 -16.02 -67.37 -8.47
N TYR A 860 -14.95 -68.17 -8.51
CA TYR A 860 -14.82 -69.37 -9.28
C TYR A 860 -14.54 -70.55 -8.38
N HIS A 861 -15.42 -71.59 -8.43
CA HIS A 861 -15.34 -72.79 -7.68
C HIS A 861 -14.69 -73.89 -8.50
N PHE A 862 -13.82 -74.68 -7.94
CA PHE A 862 -13.08 -75.73 -8.59
C PHE A 862 -13.88 -77.09 -8.75
#